data_cccbc819c30c8add4c2053647b3ce0f7
#
_entry.id   cccbc819c30c8add4c2053647b3ce0f7
#
_cell.length_a   1.000
_cell.length_b   1.000
_cell.length_c   1.000
_cell.angle_alpha   90.00
_cell.angle_beta   90.00
_cell.angle_gamma   90.00
#
_symmetry.space_group_name_H-M   'P 1'
#
loop_
_entity.id
_entity.type
_entity.pdbx_description
1 polymer ?
#
loop_
_entity_poly.entity_id
_entity_poly.type
_entity_poly.pdbx_seq_one_letter_code
_entity_poly.pdbx_strand_id
1 'polypeptide(L)'
;MKEALDIEVHGIVQGVGFRPFIYKIARRHLINGWVLNATAGVFIHAEGESKDIDDFVMEISDNAPAASRVDEILMKEVPLEDFESFTIRYSDEAAAEATTLVSPDLATCDECAAELFDPANRRYHYPFINCTNCGPRFTIINKLPYDRKYTSMAAFPMCEQCATEYADPEDRRFHAQPDACFECGPHLIWRTVDHSANAQEDLERVKAEESSFAENGTAKEGCIAPFGVDLKASDAIIDAAVRILREGGIIAVKGLGGFHLACDARNREALATLRARKHRGTKPLAAMYPTLDALREDCLVGNAEERLITGAQRPIVLLKKRVGAHFAEGLADGLSELGAMLPYTPLQHLLLAAFGGPLVMTSGNLHDEPIQTDDDKAFVVLHDIADAFVGNNRPIRCRFDDSVVRVIKAGSAGEAVQMVRRARGYAPMPVPLKCKAEKNDAQSVIFAAGPEQKNTFCLLRGEKAFVSQHIGDLENAPTYDAWLEAKSHYEALFEAQPESIACDLHPEYLASKWAATAHENGTPLCKVQHHHAHIAAVMAENDLDEAVIGVAFDGTGYGADGAIWGGEVMLCNRTDYERFANFSYLPLPGGAAAIKNPLRMAYAALWQYDLLDHPAAARVVESLGEAADVCDRMIERGINCPMTSSAGRLLDAVSALLGICEQPTYEGEAAILLEAAAEPSSESYEIALVKNTATEQSTAHDTSVVLLDAEPLFRALLDDMQADVPVTIMAAKAHNAMIAAIVQSCLVANAAYGISIVALAGGVFMNRFITEGAIAALEGAGFTVALGKELPPNDGAISYGQAAVAAARANQQAS
;
A
#
# COMPACT_ATOMS: atom_id res chain seq x y z
N MET A 1 -33.73 -38.23 -2.09
CA MET A 1 -34.52 -38.04 -0.83
C MET A 1 -34.44 -36.56 -0.57
N LYS A 2 -35.58 -35.92 -0.30
CA LYS A 2 -35.54 -34.49 0.07
C LYS A 2 -34.93 -34.34 1.46
N GLU A 3 -34.03 -33.37 1.60
CA GLU A 3 -33.38 -33.00 2.83
C GLU A 3 -33.28 -31.48 2.94
N ALA A 4 -32.98 -30.98 4.14
CA ALA A 4 -32.78 -29.57 4.42
C ALA A 4 -31.48 -29.33 5.14
N LEU A 5 -30.75 -28.31 4.72
CA LEU A 5 -29.51 -27.83 5.33
C LEU A 5 -29.63 -26.36 5.71
N ASP A 6 -29.18 -26.05 6.92
CA ASP A 6 -28.77 -24.69 7.27
C ASP A 6 -27.28 -24.56 6.98
N ILE A 7 -26.93 -23.57 6.16
CA ILE A 7 -25.57 -23.33 5.70
C ILE A 7 -25.14 -21.93 6.14
N GLU A 8 -24.01 -21.85 6.83
CA GLU A 8 -23.37 -20.58 7.20
C GLU A 8 -22.12 -20.41 6.36
N VAL A 9 -22.03 -19.31 5.62
CA VAL A 9 -20.87 -18.97 4.80
C VAL A 9 -20.15 -17.79 5.41
N HIS A 10 -18.92 -18.03 5.82
CA HIS A 10 -18.04 -17.04 6.42
C HIS A 10 -17.02 -16.53 5.42
N GLY A 11 -16.58 -15.27 5.59
CA GLY A 11 -15.60 -14.62 4.73
C GLY A 11 -16.09 -13.28 4.19
N ILE A 12 -15.59 -12.89 3.01
CA ILE A 12 -16.03 -11.70 2.27
C ILE A 12 -17.25 -12.07 1.43
N VAL A 13 -18.40 -12.13 2.04
CA VAL A 13 -19.64 -12.59 1.40
C VAL A 13 -20.77 -11.56 1.44
N GLN A 14 -20.46 -10.33 1.92
CA GLN A 14 -21.42 -9.22 1.94
C GLN A 14 -20.91 -8.03 1.12
N GLY A 15 -21.84 -7.32 0.45
CA GLY A 15 -21.51 -6.19 -0.42
C GLY A 15 -20.81 -6.56 -1.73
N VAL A 16 -20.70 -7.84 -2.04
CA VAL A 16 -19.97 -8.42 -3.19
C VAL A 16 -20.87 -9.23 -4.14
N GLY A 17 -22.20 -9.01 -4.08
CA GLY A 17 -23.14 -9.74 -4.93
C GLY A 17 -23.41 -11.19 -4.49
N PHE A 18 -23.02 -11.59 -3.29
CA PHE A 18 -23.11 -12.98 -2.84
C PHE A 18 -24.56 -13.46 -2.68
N ARG A 19 -25.49 -12.70 -2.07
CA ARG A 19 -26.92 -13.07 -1.97
C ARG A 19 -27.58 -13.26 -3.34
N PRO A 20 -27.42 -12.34 -4.33
CA PRO A 20 -27.88 -12.59 -5.72
C PRO A 20 -27.28 -13.82 -6.34
N PHE A 21 -26.00 -14.10 -6.08
CA PHE A 21 -25.34 -15.31 -6.56
C PHE A 21 -26.01 -16.57 -5.97
N ILE A 22 -26.18 -16.64 -4.65
CA ILE A 22 -26.86 -17.76 -3.96
C ILE A 22 -28.27 -17.95 -4.52
N TYR A 23 -29.03 -16.86 -4.70
CA TYR A 23 -30.37 -16.92 -5.28
C TYR A 23 -30.37 -17.55 -6.69
N LYS A 24 -29.42 -17.15 -7.55
CA LYS A 24 -29.30 -17.67 -8.92
C LYS A 24 -28.93 -19.15 -8.95
N ILE A 25 -27.97 -19.58 -8.14
CA ILE A 25 -27.57 -21.00 -8.10
C ILE A 25 -28.63 -21.85 -7.42
N ALA A 26 -29.35 -21.38 -6.40
CA ALA A 26 -30.47 -22.09 -5.77
C ALA A 26 -31.57 -22.39 -6.79
N ARG A 27 -31.93 -21.42 -7.63
CA ARG A 27 -32.91 -21.65 -8.73
C ARG A 27 -32.37 -22.62 -9.77
N ARG A 28 -31.08 -22.60 -10.12
CA ARG A 28 -30.42 -23.50 -11.06
C ARG A 28 -30.49 -24.96 -10.58
N HIS A 29 -30.23 -25.15 -9.28
CA HIS A 29 -30.25 -26.49 -8.66
C HIS A 29 -31.61 -26.87 -8.05
N LEU A 30 -32.68 -26.12 -8.37
CA LEU A 30 -34.04 -26.40 -7.88
C LEU A 30 -34.15 -26.46 -6.35
N ILE A 31 -33.35 -25.67 -5.65
CA ILE A 31 -33.34 -25.52 -4.21
C ILE A 31 -34.42 -24.51 -3.79
N ASN A 32 -35.20 -24.85 -2.79
CA ASN A 32 -36.16 -23.98 -2.10
C ASN A 32 -35.58 -23.51 -0.76
N GLY A 33 -36.12 -22.43 -0.22
CA GLY A 33 -35.66 -21.87 1.07
C GLY A 33 -35.37 -20.39 1.03
N TRP A 34 -34.25 -19.96 1.67
CA TRP A 34 -33.94 -18.55 1.75
C TRP A 34 -32.44 -18.29 2.00
N VAL A 35 -32.03 -17.06 1.66
CA VAL A 35 -30.72 -16.52 2.00
C VAL A 35 -30.87 -15.18 2.69
N LEU A 36 -30.08 -14.93 3.73
CA LEU A 36 -29.98 -13.63 4.40
C LEU A 36 -28.54 -13.31 4.78
N ASN A 37 -28.27 -12.01 4.91
CA ASN A 37 -27.04 -11.56 5.56
C ASN A 37 -27.26 -11.55 7.08
N ALA A 38 -26.36 -12.16 7.79
CA ALA A 38 -26.30 -12.09 9.24
C ALA A 38 -24.92 -11.55 9.67
N THR A 39 -24.78 -11.31 10.93
CA THR A 39 -23.63 -10.72 11.60
C THR A 39 -22.30 -11.42 11.28
N ALA A 40 -22.31 -12.76 11.23
CA ALA A 40 -21.12 -13.57 11.05
C ALA A 40 -20.82 -13.92 9.58
N GLY A 41 -21.78 -13.70 8.66
CA GLY A 41 -21.62 -14.13 7.27
C GLY A 41 -22.94 -14.12 6.51
N VAL A 42 -23.12 -15.09 5.62
CA VAL A 42 -24.38 -15.32 4.92
C VAL A 42 -24.99 -16.63 5.41
N PHE A 43 -26.24 -16.57 5.82
CA PHE A 43 -27.01 -17.72 6.23
C PHE A 43 -27.97 -18.15 5.10
N ILE A 44 -28.03 -19.44 4.87
CA ILE A 44 -28.81 -20.04 3.81
C ILE A 44 -29.58 -21.22 4.43
N HIS A 45 -30.89 -21.26 4.24
CA HIS A 45 -31.68 -22.47 4.43
C HIS A 45 -31.99 -23.06 3.07
N ALA A 46 -31.59 -24.31 2.85
CA ALA A 46 -31.65 -24.95 1.54
C ALA A 46 -32.43 -26.26 1.65
N GLU A 47 -33.51 -26.41 0.87
CA GLU A 47 -34.32 -27.63 0.79
C GLU A 47 -34.32 -28.17 -0.65
N GLY A 48 -34.03 -29.44 -0.85
CA GLY A 48 -33.98 -30.04 -2.18
C GLY A 48 -33.75 -31.54 -2.15
N GLU A 49 -33.56 -32.15 -3.32
CA GLU A 49 -33.06 -33.53 -3.40
C GLU A 49 -31.56 -33.51 -3.01
N SER A 50 -31.10 -34.54 -2.28
CA SER A 50 -29.74 -34.66 -1.74
C SER A 50 -28.68 -34.30 -2.76
N LYS A 51 -28.77 -34.82 -3.98
CA LYS A 51 -27.82 -34.51 -5.04
C LYS A 51 -27.81 -33.03 -5.44
N ASP A 52 -28.98 -32.41 -5.53
CA ASP A 52 -29.12 -31.03 -5.95
C ASP A 52 -28.56 -30.08 -4.84
N ILE A 53 -28.69 -30.47 -3.57
CA ILE A 53 -28.08 -29.79 -2.44
C ILE A 53 -26.54 -29.92 -2.48
N ASP A 54 -26.01 -31.13 -2.74
CA ASP A 54 -24.56 -31.32 -2.85
C ASP A 54 -23.97 -30.46 -3.98
N ASP A 55 -24.60 -30.49 -5.17
CA ASP A 55 -24.18 -29.69 -6.32
C ASP A 55 -24.26 -28.15 -6.03
N PHE A 56 -25.31 -27.73 -5.31
CA PHE A 56 -25.50 -26.35 -4.85
C PHE A 56 -24.38 -25.91 -3.89
N VAL A 57 -24.05 -26.72 -2.89
CA VAL A 57 -23.01 -26.42 -1.90
C VAL A 57 -21.63 -26.33 -2.57
N MET A 58 -21.32 -27.25 -3.50
CA MET A 58 -20.07 -27.19 -4.26
C MET A 58 -19.99 -25.90 -5.07
N GLU A 59 -21.08 -25.49 -5.72
CA GLU A 59 -21.10 -24.25 -6.52
C GLU A 59 -20.92 -22.99 -5.66
N ILE A 60 -21.33 -22.98 -4.38
CA ILE A 60 -21.08 -21.87 -3.44
C ILE A 60 -19.58 -21.61 -3.30
N SER A 61 -18.76 -22.66 -3.23
CA SER A 61 -17.30 -22.55 -3.13
C SER A 61 -16.65 -22.26 -4.47
N ASP A 62 -16.99 -23.02 -5.51
CA ASP A 62 -16.23 -23.09 -6.77
C ASP A 62 -16.49 -21.88 -7.68
N ASN A 63 -17.70 -21.32 -7.64
CA ASN A 63 -18.15 -20.25 -8.52
C ASN A 63 -18.55 -18.97 -7.78
N ALA A 64 -18.05 -18.77 -6.57
CA ALA A 64 -18.28 -17.55 -5.80
C ALA A 64 -17.93 -16.30 -6.61
N PRO A 65 -18.65 -15.16 -6.45
CA PRO A 65 -18.34 -13.91 -7.14
C PRO A 65 -16.87 -13.52 -6.97
N ALA A 66 -16.21 -13.05 -8.03
CA ALA A 66 -14.77 -12.70 -8.02
C ALA A 66 -14.38 -11.67 -6.94
N ALA A 67 -15.33 -10.90 -6.45
CA ALA A 67 -15.17 -9.94 -5.36
C ALA A 67 -15.36 -10.58 -3.98
N SER A 68 -15.80 -11.83 -3.90
CA SER A 68 -16.00 -12.57 -2.64
C SER A 68 -14.78 -13.42 -2.29
N ARG A 69 -14.68 -13.75 -1.00
CA ARG A 69 -13.76 -14.78 -0.48
C ARG A 69 -14.55 -15.61 0.52
N VAL A 70 -14.66 -16.89 0.23
CA VAL A 70 -15.28 -17.86 1.15
C VAL A 70 -14.14 -18.45 1.98
N ASP A 71 -14.15 -18.18 3.28
CA ASP A 71 -13.14 -18.66 4.22
C ASP A 71 -13.57 -20.01 4.85
N GLU A 72 -14.89 -20.17 5.11
CA GLU A 72 -15.43 -21.36 5.74
C GLU A 72 -16.91 -21.54 5.37
N ILE A 73 -17.35 -22.78 5.21
CA ILE A 73 -18.77 -23.15 5.04
C ILE A 73 -19.11 -24.16 6.14
N LEU A 74 -20.01 -23.77 7.03
CA LEU A 74 -20.55 -24.64 8.06
C LEU A 74 -21.94 -25.14 7.64
N MET A 75 -22.20 -26.44 7.79
CA MET A 75 -23.45 -27.05 7.39
C MET A 75 -24.05 -27.84 8.55
N LYS A 76 -25.38 -27.77 8.64
CA LYS A 76 -26.15 -28.48 9.65
C LYS A 76 -27.42 -29.03 9.04
N GLU A 77 -27.66 -30.33 9.19
CA GLU A 77 -28.95 -30.94 8.82
C GLU A 77 -30.06 -30.43 9.75
N VAL A 78 -31.18 -30.06 9.14
CA VAL A 78 -32.36 -29.53 9.82
C VAL A 78 -33.64 -30.17 9.26
N PRO A 79 -34.74 -30.12 10.00
CA PRO A 79 -36.05 -30.60 9.48
C PRO A 79 -36.51 -29.77 8.30
N LEU A 80 -37.21 -30.40 7.34
CA LEU A 80 -37.90 -29.74 6.23
C LEU A 80 -38.97 -28.78 6.76
N GLU A 81 -39.02 -27.56 6.23
CA GLU A 81 -40.06 -26.55 6.47
C GLU A 81 -41.02 -26.43 5.28
N ASP A 82 -40.77 -27.20 4.19
CA ASP A 82 -41.60 -27.29 2.97
C ASP A 82 -41.73 -25.92 2.24
N PHE A 83 -40.64 -25.22 2.02
CA PHE A 83 -40.63 -24.03 1.20
C PHE A 83 -41.01 -24.32 -0.24
N GLU A 84 -41.86 -23.46 -0.85
CA GLU A 84 -42.28 -23.58 -2.25
C GLU A 84 -41.34 -22.90 -3.25
N SER A 85 -40.50 -21.98 -2.76
CA SER A 85 -39.56 -21.20 -3.60
C SER A 85 -38.36 -20.76 -2.78
N PHE A 86 -37.31 -20.31 -3.49
CA PHE A 86 -36.15 -19.69 -2.85
C PHE A 86 -36.33 -18.17 -2.78
N THR A 87 -36.04 -17.56 -1.63
CA THR A 87 -36.22 -16.12 -1.38
C THR A 87 -35.01 -15.47 -0.75
N ILE A 88 -34.81 -14.15 -1.02
CA ILE A 88 -33.83 -13.33 -0.31
C ILE A 88 -34.57 -12.65 0.84
N ARG A 89 -34.15 -12.92 2.08
CA ARG A 89 -34.67 -12.27 3.27
C ARG A 89 -33.83 -11.04 3.63
N TYR A 90 -34.47 -10.01 4.17
CA TYR A 90 -33.78 -8.85 4.73
C TYR A 90 -33.22 -9.20 6.11
N SER A 91 -32.05 -8.62 6.44
CA SER A 91 -31.45 -8.78 7.77
C SER A 91 -32.31 -8.11 8.83
N ASP A 92 -32.56 -8.76 9.96
CA ASP A 92 -33.15 -8.15 11.13
C ASP A 92 -32.16 -7.17 11.76
N GLU A 93 -32.56 -5.89 11.95
CA GLU A 93 -31.71 -4.85 12.54
C GLU A 93 -31.32 -5.14 14.00
N ALA A 94 -32.03 -6.06 14.66
CA ALA A 94 -31.83 -6.40 16.08
C ALA A 94 -30.72 -7.44 16.37
N ALA A 95 -30.16 -8.10 15.35
CA ALA A 95 -29.16 -9.16 15.51
C ALA A 95 -27.76 -8.79 14.96
N ALA A 96 -27.52 -7.53 14.64
CA ALA A 96 -26.25 -7.07 14.11
C ALA A 96 -25.21 -6.86 15.23
N GLU A 97 -24.56 -7.89 15.68
CA GLU A 97 -23.25 -7.75 16.33
C GLU A 97 -22.21 -7.34 15.27
N ALA A 98 -21.28 -6.45 15.62
CA ALA A 98 -20.36 -5.71 14.74
C ALA A 98 -19.24 -6.54 14.09
N THR A 99 -19.56 -7.58 13.32
CA THR A 99 -18.58 -8.45 12.65
C THR A 99 -18.59 -8.36 11.13
N THR A 100 -19.44 -7.49 10.55
CA THR A 100 -19.59 -7.36 9.09
C THR A 100 -18.32 -6.75 8.48
N LEU A 101 -17.69 -7.47 7.56
CA LEU A 101 -16.54 -6.99 6.79
C LEU A 101 -17.01 -6.01 5.71
N VAL A 102 -16.24 -4.94 5.53
CA VAL A 102 -16.46 -3.98 4.46
C VAL A 102 -15.57 -4.34 3.28
N SER A 103 -16.18 -4.58 2.11
CA SER A 103 -15.42 -4.80 0.87
C SER A 103 -14.61 -3.56 0.52
N PRO A 104 -13.37 -3.71 0.02
CA PRO A 104 -12.62 -2.62 -0.58
C PRO A 104 -13.32 -2.10 -1.85
N ASP A 105 -12.88 -0.94 -2.32
CA ASP A 105 -13.28 -0.45 -3.64
C ASP A 105 -12.70 -1.34 -4.74
N LEU A 106 -13.53 -1.70 -5.71
CA LEU A 106 -13.20 -2.62 -6.78
C LEU A 106 -13.18 -1.90 -8.12
N ALA A 107 -12.28 -2.33 -9.00
CA ALA A 107 -12.20 -1.81 -10.36
C ALA A 107 -13.47 -2.12 -11.16
N THR A 108 -13.75 -1.30 -12.17
CA THR A 108 -14.83 -1.54 -13.14
C THR A 108 -14.67 -2.94 -13.75
N CYS A 109 -15.70 -3.77 -13.63
CA CYS A 109 -15.70 -5.12 -14.20
C CYS A 109 -15.90 -5.07 -15.72
N ASP A 110 -15.56 -6.16 -16.41
CA ASP A 110 -15.61 -6.25 -17.87
C ASP A 110 -17.01 -6.02 -18.43
N GLU A 111 -18.05 -6.49 -17.74
CA GLU A 111 -19.46 -6.29 -18.14
C GLU A 111 -19.85 -4.80 -18.05
N CYS A 112 -19.45 -4.10 -16.96
CA CYS A 112 -19.69 -2.65 -16.85
C CYS A 112 -18.86 -1.87 -17.87
N ALA A 113 -17.63 -2.31 -18.16
CA ALA A 113 -16.80 -1.71 -19.20
C ALA A 113 -17.42 -1.91 -20.60
N ALA A 114 -17.94 -3.10 -20.88
CA ALA A 114 -18.66 -3.36 -22.14
C ALA A 114 -19.90 -2.47 -22.29
N GLU A 115 -20.75 -2.38 -21.25
CA GLU A 115 -21.91 -1.47 -21.25
C GLU A 115 -21.55 0.01 -21.37
N LEU A 116 -20.40 0.43 -20.78
CA LEU A 116 -19.91 1.80 -20.86
C LEU A 116 -19.66 2.25 -22.30
N PHE A 117 -19.25 1.33 -23.17
CA PHE A 117 -18.95 1.59 -24.58
C PHE A 117 -20.03 1.06 -25.56
N ASP A 118 -21.15 0.54 -25.07
CA ASP A 118 -22.28 0.11 -25.91
C ASP A 118 -23.26 1.26 -26.15
N PRO A 119 -23.34 1.82 -27.39
CA PRO A 119 -24.26 2.91 -27.69
C PRO A 119 -25.75 2.56 -27.50
N ALA A 120 -26.09 1.26 -27.43
CA ALA A 120 -27.47 0.84 -27.18
C ALA A 120 -27.81 0.80 -25.68
N ASN A 121 -26.83 0.90 -24.80
CA ASN A 121 -27.05 0.89 -23.35
C ASN A 121 -27.41 2.28 -22.83
N ARG A 122 -28.37 2.37 -21.93
CA ARG A 122 -28.78 3.65 -21.30
C ARG A 122 -27.69 4.31 -20.44
N ARG A 123 -26.64 3.56 -20.07
CA ARG A 123 -25.46 4.03 -19.36
C ARG A 123 -24.23 4.21 -20.27
N TYR A 124 -24.45 4.26 -21.60
CA TYR A 124 -23.41 4.57 -22.55
C TYR A 124 -22.68 5.84 -22.16
N HIS A 125 -21.34 5.76 -22.01
CA HIS A 125 -20.46 6.84 -21.54
C HIS A 125 -20.82 7.44 -20.17
N TYR A 126 -21.59 6.72 -19.33
CA TYR A 126 -21.88 7.21 -17.97
C TYR A 126 -20.68 6.98 -17.06
N PRO A 127 -19.98 8.05 -16.56
CA PRO A 127 -18.68 7.94 -15.88
C PRO A 127 -18.76 7.36 -14.48
N PHE A 128 -19.94 6.91 -14.02
CA PHE A 128 -20.16 6.31 -12.70
C PHE A 128 -20.90 4.97 -12.80
N ILE A 129 -20.90 4.33 -13.97
CA ILE A 129 -21.50 3.00 -14.15
C ILE A 129 -20.85 1.98 -13.22
N ASN A 130 -21.67 1.13 -12.60
CA ASN A 130 -21.23 0.05 -11.73
C ASN A 130 -22.30 -1.03 -11.59
N CYS A 131 -21.94 -2.12 -10.88
CA CYS A 131 -22.87 -3.18 -10.49
C CYS A 131 -22.49 -3.73 -9.10
N THR A 132 -23.04 -4.87 -8.69
CA THR A 132 -22.70 -5.53 -7.43
C THR A 132 -21.25 -6.02 -7.37
N ASN A 133 -20.60 -6.25 -8.52
CA ASN A 133 -19.26 -6.82 -8.61
C ASN A 133 -18.14 -5.78 -8.73
N CYS A 134 -18.45 -4.46 -8.86
CA CYS A 134 -17.46 -3.43 -9.10
C CYS A 134 -17.88 -2.06 -8.53
N GLY A 135 -16.94 -1.09 -8.56
CA GLY A 135 -17.19 0.29 -8.17
C GLY A 135 -16.87 0.57 -6.69
N PRO A 136 -17.26 1.74 -6.18
CA PRO A 136 -16.93 2.20 -4.84
C PRO A 136 -17.67 1.43 -3.75
N ARG A 137 -16.99 1.23 -2.62
CA ARG A 137 -17.49 0.58 -1.41
C ARG A 137 -17.05 1.37 -0.18
N PHE A 138 -15.80 1.18 0.23
CA PHE A 138 -15.23 1.81 1.42
C PHE A 138 -15.12 3.33 1.28
N THR A 139 -14.81 3.84 0.10
CA THR A 139 -14.72 5.29 -0.15
C THR A 139 -16.02 6.04 -0.05
N ILE A 140 -17.17 5.34 -0.05
CA ILE A 140 -18.49 5.97 0.02
C ILE A 140 -19.26 5.65 1.30
N ILE A 141 -18.80 4.71 2.14
CA ILE A 141 -19.53 4.26 3.34
C ILE A 141 -19.38 5.27 4.48
N ASN A 142 -20.51 5.59 5.14
CA ASN A 142 -20.55 6.41 6.34
C ASN A 142 -20.60 5.55 7.61
N LYS A 143 -21.40 4.46 7.59
CA LYS A 143 -21.55 3.50 8.66
C LYS A 143 -22.11 2.18 8.16
N LEU A 144 -21.99 1.12 8.96
CA LEU A 144 -22.64 -0.17 8.72
C LEU A 144 -24.14 -0.15 9.17
N PRO A 145 -24.98 -1.03 8.61
CA PRO A 145 -24.71 -1.95 7.50
C PRO A 145 -24.49 -1.20 6.17
N TYR A 146 -23.81 -1.85 5.19
CA TYR A 146 -23.57 -1.27 3.88
C TYR A 146 -24.88 -1.20 3.07
N ASP A 147 -25.67 -0.16 3.34
CA ASP A 147 -26.89 0.18 2.62
C ASP A 147 -26.79 1.59 2.02
N ARG A 148 -27.45 1.84 0.87
CA ARG A 148 -27.37 3.12 0.17
C ARG A 148 -27.64 4.33 1.07
N LYS A 149 -28.60 4.24 2.00
CA LYS A 149 -28.93 5.29 2.97
C LYS A 149 -27.78 5.67 3.91
N TYR A 150 -26.81 4.77 4.07
CA TYR A 150 -25.62 4.93 4.91
C TYR A 150 -24.35 5.19 4.12
N THR A 151 -24.48 5.56 2.86
CA THR A 151 -23.38 5.90 1.97
C THR A 151 -23.51 7.33 1.45
N SER A 152 -22.48 7.86 0.78
CA SER A 152 -22.58 9.15 0.08
C SER A 152 -23.61 9.13 -1.07
N MET A 153 -24.08 7.93 -1.49
CA MET A 153 -25.14 7.79 -2.49
C MET A 153 -26.55 8.10 -1.95
N ALA A 154 -26.72 8.29 -0.64
CA ALA A 154 -28.00 8.73 -0.06
C ALA A 154 -28.50 10.06 -0.64
N ALA A 155 -27.59 10.92 -1.09
CA ALA A 155 -27.90 12.19 -1.76
C ALA A 155 -28.47 12.04 -3.19
N PHE A 156 -28.48 10.82 -3.76
CA PHE A 156 -28.87 10.53 -5.14
C PHE A 156 -30.06 9.55 -5.16
N PRO A 157 -31.31 10.06 -5.07
CA PRO A 157 -32.51 9.22 -5.15
C PRO A 157 -32.58 8.52 -6.51
N MET A 158 -32.86 7.21 -6.51
CA MET A 158 -32.96 6.45 -7.76
C MET A 158 -34.15 6.87 -8.61
N CYS A 159 -33.98 6.96 -9.94
CA CYS A 159 -35.06 6.99 -10.87
C CYS A 159 -35.81 5.65 -10.93
N GLU A 160 -36.98 5.59 -11.52
CA GLU A 160 -37.84 4.39 -11.59
C GLU A 160 -37.10 3.18 -12.19
N GLN A 161 -36.34 3.39 -13.27
CA GLN A 161 -35.57 2.33 -13.93
C GLN A 161 -34.45 1.77 -13.04
N CYS A 162 -33.63 2.62 -12.42
CA CYS A 162 -32.59 2.17 -11.49
C CYS A 162 -33.20 1.49 -10.26
N ALA A 163 -34.33 1.97 -9.74
CA ALA A 163 -35.01 1.35 -8.61
C ALA A 163 -35.55 -0.05 -8.98
N THR A 164 -36.04 -0.25 -10.20
CA THR A 164 -36.47 -1.55 -10.71
C THR A 164 -35.31 -2.53 -10.80
N GLU A 165 -34.17 -2.14 -11.43
CA GLU A 165 -32.96 -2.96 -11.51
C GLU A 165 -32.39 -3.29 -10.11
N TYR A 166 -32.42 -2.31 -9.20
CA TYR A 166 -31.96 -2.49 -7.82
C TYR A 166 -32.82 -3.49 -7.03
N ALA A 167 -34.12 -3.58 -7.34
CA ALA A 167 -35.05 -4.48 -6.68
C ALA A 167 -35.18 -5.86 -7.35
N ASP A 168 -34.70 -6.04 -8.58
CA ASP A 168 -34.78 -7.30 -9.33
C ASP A 168 -33.63 -8.25 -8.99
N PRO A 169 -33.88 -9.39 -8.33
CA PRO A 169 -32.85 -10.37 -7.99
C PRO A 169 -32.12 -11.00 -9.20
N GLU A 170 -32.74 -10.92 -10.39
CA GLU A 170 -32.11 -11.44 -11.62
C GLU A 170 -31.20 -10.42 -12.30
N ASP A 171 -31.33 -9.13 -11.96
CA ASP A 171 -30.46 -8.07 -12.47
C ASP A 171 -29.09 -8.10 -11.76
N ARG A 172 -28.05 -7.78 -12.51
CA ARG A 172 -26.68 -7.68 -11.97
C ARG A 172 -26.45 -6.43 -11.09
N ARG A 173 -27.42 -5.53 -11.00
CA ARG A 173 -27.45 -4.35 -10.11
C ARG A 173 -28.33 -4.54 -8.88
N PHE A 174 -28.87 -5.75 -8.71
CA PHE A 174 -29.64 -6.07 -7.50
C PHE A 174 -28.87 -5.70 -6.22
N HIS A 175 -29.42 -4.78 -5.43
CA HIS A 175 -28.79 -4.24 -4.22
C HIS A 175 -27.38 -3.63 -4.43
N ALA A 176 -27.03 -3.19 -5.65
CA ALA A 176 -25.80 -2.44 -5.89
C ALA A 176 -25.95 -1.02 -5.33
N GLN A 177 -25.40 -0.78 -4.14
CA GLN A 177 -25.61 0.49 -3.42
C GLN A 177 -25.20 1.73 -4.21
N PRO A 178 -24.11 1.72 -5.04
CA PRO A 178 -23.73 2.85 -5.86
C PRO A 178 -24.46 2.95 -7.22
N ASP A 179 -25.39 2.04 -7.54
CA ASP A 179 -26.08 2.03 -8.84
C ASP A 179 -26.77 3.38 -9.13
N ALA A 180 -26.60 3.84 -10.39
CA ALA A 180 -27.14 5.10 -10.87
C ALA A 180 -27.05 5.20 -12.40
N CYS A 181 -27.61 6.27 -12.96
CA CYS A 181 -27.52 6.66 -14.37
C CYS A 181 -27.47 8.20 -14.49
N PHE A 182 -27.40 8.74 -15.70
CA PHE A 182 -27.38 10.19 -15.92
C PHE A 182 -28.56 10.92 -15.26
N GLU A 183 -29.75 10.30 -15.17
CA GLU A 183 -30.93 10.92 -14.59
C GLU A 183 -30.87 11.06 -13.07
N CYS A 184 -30.30 10.06 -12.36
CA CYS A 184 -30.43 9.97 -10.90
C CYS A 184 -29.10 9.90 -10.15
N GLY A 185 -27.98 9.88 -10.82
CA GLY A 185 -26.69 9.66 -10.21
C GLY A 185 -25.76 10.87 -10.19
N PRO A 186 -24.52 10.64 -9.74
CA PRO A 186 -23.47 11.65 -9.81
C PRO A 186 -23.22 12.13 -11.23
N HIS A 187 -22.71 13.35 -11.36
CA HIS A 187 -22.28 13.94 -12.61
C HIS A 187 -20.89 14.56 -12.49
N LEU A 188 -20.22 14.73 -13.62
CA LEU A 188 -18.93 15.40 -13.69
C LEU A 188 -19.08 16.90 -13.38
N ILE A 189 -18.03 17.48 -12.80
CA ILE A 189 -17.85 18.90 -12.59
C ILE A 189 -16.59 19.33 -13.33
N TRP A 190 -16.72 20.36 -14.18
CA TRP A 190 -15.63 20.93 -14.95
C TRP A 190 -15.26 22.32 -14.43
N ARG A 191 -13.99 22.50 -14.10
CA ARG A 191 -13.41 23.79 -13.69
C ARG A 191 -12.14 24.07 -14.45
N THR A 192 -12.01 25.25 -15.06
CA THR A 192 -10.77 25.72 -15.67
C THR A 192 -10.00 26.59 -14.69
N VAL A 193 -8.69 26.60 -14.76
CA VAL A 193 -7.82 27.42 -13.91
C VAL A 193 -7.40 28.68 -14.65
N ASP A 194 -7.47 29.80 -13.97
CA ASP A 194 -6.87 31.08 -14.40
C ASP A 194 -5.60 31.33 -13.57
N HIS A 195 -4.46 30.89 -14.08
CA HIS A 195 -3.15 31.07 -13.39
C HIS A 195 -2.73 32.55 -13.22
N SER A 196 -3.48 33.51 -13.73
CA SER A 196 -3.24 34.95 -13.48
C SER A 196 -3.93 35.44 -12.20
N ALA A 197 -4.93 34.70 -11.69
CA ALA A 197 -5.65 34.98 -10.45
C ALA A 197 -5.05 34.18 -9.29
N ASN A 198 -5.30 34.62 -8.06
CA ASN A 198 -4.99 33.74 -6.92
C ASN A 198 -6.06 32.62 -6.78
N ALA A 199 -5.69 31.50 -6.17
CA ALA A 199 -6.53 30.31 -6.10
C ALA A 199 -7.90 30.54 -5.48
N GLN A 200 -8.02 31.42 -4.48
CA GLN A 200 -9.28 31.71 -3.80
C GLN A 200 -10.21 32.58 -4.65
N GLU A 201 -9.68 33.60 -5.32
CA GLU A 201 -10.44 34.46 -6.25
C GLU A 201 -10.91 33.65 -7.46
N ASP A 202 -10.06 32.76 -7.96
CA ASP A 202 -10.40 31.88 -9.08
C ASP A 202 -11.47 30.86 -8.68
N LEU A 203 -11.42 30.30 -7.45
CA LEU A 203 -12.51 29.45 -6.92
C LEU A 203 -13.85 30.20 -6.86
N GLU A 204 -13.83 31.47 -6.45
CA GLU A 204 -15.05 32.30 -6.44
C GLU A 204 -15.60 32.53 -7.85
N ARG A 205 -14.71 32.74 -8.84
CA ARG A 205 -15.09 32.83 -10.26
C ARG A 205 -15.79 31.56 -10.75
N VAL A 206 -15.16 30.38 -10.55
CA VAL A 206 -15.77 29.12 -11.03
C VAL A 206 -17.07 28.80 -10.33
N LYS A 207 -17.19 29.08 -9.04
CA LYS A 207 -18.47 28.94 -8.29
C LYS A 207 -19.57 29.89 -8.80
N ALA A 208 -19.22 31.08 -9.19
CA ALA A 208 -20.17 32.01 -9.81
C ALA A 208 -20.67 31.50 -11.18
N GLU A 209 -19.76 30.87 -11.95
CA GLU A 209 -20.11 30.22 -13.22
C GLU A 209 -21.01 29.00 -13.00
N GLU A 210 -20.70 28.13 -12.02
CA GLU A 210 -21.54 27.00 -11.61
C GLU A 210 -22.95 27.46 -11.19
N SER A 211 -23.05 28.50 -10.37
CA SER A 211 -24.33 29.07 -9.90
C SER A 211 -25.16 29.66 -11.06
N SER A 212 -24.50 30.42 -11.91
CA SER A 212 -25.17 31.00 -13.11
C SER A 212 -25.70 29.91 -14.06
N PHE A 213 -24.93 28.82 -14.23
CA PHE A 213 -25.41 27.68 -15.04
C PHE A 213 -26.57 26.95 -14.36
N ALA A 214 -26.50 26.75 -13.04
CA ALA A 214 -27.60 26.11 -12.30
C ALA A 214 -28.92 26.91 -12.39
N GLU A 215 -28.85 28.25 -12.46
CA GLU A 215 -30.03 29.13 -12.60
C GLU A 215 -30.56 29.18 -14.03
N ASN A 216 -29.70 29.26 -15.03
CA ASN A 216 -30.06 29.57 -16.40
C ASN A 216 -30.06 28.36 -17.35
N GLY A 217 -29.42 27.23 -16.95
CA GLY A 217 -29.33 26.01 -17.76
C GLY A 217 -28.45 26.13 -19.02
N THR A 218 -27.70 27.24 -19.18
CA THR A 218 -26.88 27.51 -20.37
C THR A 218 -25.48 27.95 -19.98
N ALA A 219 -24.48 27.36 -20.63
CA ALA A 219 -23.11 27.83 -20.52
C ALA A 219 -22.93 29.13 -21.34
N LYS A 220 -21.94 29.95 -21.00
CA LYS A 220 -21.54 31.09 -21.83
C LYS A 220 -21.14 30.60 -23.22
N GLU A 221 -21.40 31.42 -24.24
CA GLU A 221 -21.03 31.09 -25.62
C GLU A 221 -19.53 30.76 -25.75
N GLY A 222 -19.23 29.60 -26.33
CA GLY A 222 -17.87 29.11 -26.47
C GLY A 222 -17.26 28.41 -25.22
N CYS A 223 -17.95 28.34 -24.09
CA CYS A 223 -17.51 27.66 -22.86
C CYS A 223 -18.10 26.25 -22.74
N ILE A 224 -17.37 25.37 -22.06
CA ILE A 224 -17.85 24.05 -21.66
C ILE A 224 -18.83 24.21 -20.49
N ALA A 225 -19.94 23.48 -20.49
CA ALA A 225 -20.87 23.46 -19.37
C ALA A 225 -20.16 22.94 -18.09
N PRO A 226 -20.34 23.59 -16.93
CA PRO A 226 -19.64 23.20 -15.70
C PRO A 226 -20.10 21.85 -15.15
N PHE A 227 -21.27 21.33 -15.59
CA PHE A 227 -21.82 20.07 -15.12
C PHE A 227 -22.12 19.11 -16.27
N GLY A 228 -21.62 17.88 -16.17
CA GLY A 228 -21.86 16.77 -17.09
C GLY A 228 -23.16 16.03 -16.77
N VAL A 229 -24.28 16.72 -16.75
CA VAL A 229 -25.59 16.19 -16.33
C VAL A 229 -26.22 15.21 -17.32
N ASP A 230 -25.75 15.17 -18.55
CA ASP A 230 -26.19 14.25 -19.60
C ASP A 230 -24.96 13.75 -20.41
N LEU A 231 -25.23 12.82 -21.32
CA LEU A 231 -24.23 12.25 -22.22
C LEU A 231 -23.43 13.34 -22.97
N LYS A 232 -24.12 14.27 -23.59
CA LYS A 232 -23.48 15.30 -24.42
C LYS A 232 -22.60 16.24 -23.61
N ALA A 233 -23.06 16.67 -22.43
CA ALA A 233 -22.29 17.52 -21.54
C ALA A 233 -21.11 16.78 -20.93
N SER A 234 -21.29 15.52 -20.58
CA SER A 234 -20.23 14.66 -20.05
C SER A 234 -19.12 14.41 -21.09
N ASP A 235 -19.50 14.06 -22.33
CA ASP A 235 -18.53 13.87 -23.43
C ASP A 235 -17.78 15.16 -23.73
N ALA A 236 -18.46 16.32 -23.72
CA ALA A 236 -17.81 17.62 -23.93
C ALA A 236 -16.75 17.93 -22.86
N ILE A 237 -16.97 17.54 -21.61
CA ILE A 237 -15.98 17.66 -20.52
C ILE A 237 -14.77 16.74 -20.79
N ILE A 238 -15.03 15.49 -21.18
CA ILE A 238 -13.98 14.52 -21.48
C ILE A 238 -13.14 15.00 -22.68
N ASP A 239 -13.78 15.47 -23.72
CA ASP A 239 -13.10 16.01 -24.91
C ASP A 239 -12.24 17.25 -24.59
N ALA A 240 -12.73 18.13 -23.71
CA ALA A 240 -11.97 19.29 -23.25
C ALA A 240 -10.74 18.86 -22.42
N ALA A 241 -10.89 17.90 -21.52
CA ALA A 241 -9.81 17.34 -20.75
C ALA A 241 -8.74 16.69 -21.65
N VAL A 242 -9.17 15.89 -22.63
CA VAL A 242 -8.28 15.26 -23.62
C VAL A 242 -7.54 16.29 -24.46
N ARG A 243 -8.19 17.40 -24.81
CA ARG A 243 -7.53 18.48 -25.57
C ARG A 243 -6.38 19.08 -24.75
N ILE A 244 -6.62 19.43 -23.49
CA ILE A 244 -5.57 19.96 -22.60
C ILE A 244 -4.40 18.96 -22.48
N LEU A 245 -4.69 17.68 -22.28
CA LEU A 245 -3.65 16.64 -22.19
C LEU A 245 -2.82 16.54 -23.49
N ARG A 246 -3.46 16.58 -24.66
CA ARG A 246 -2.79 16.55 -25.97
C ARG A 246 -1.94 17.80 -26.23
N GLU A 247 -2.34 18.93 -25.67
CA GLU A 247 -1.59 20.19 -25.73
C GLU A 247 -0.44 20.23 -24.71
N GLY A 248 -0.24 19.16 -23.94
CA GLY A 248 0.83 19.03 -22.94
C GLY A 248 0.48 19.62 -21.58
N GLY A 249 -0.80 19.95 -21.34
CA GLY A 249 -1.30 20.43 -20.06
C GLY A 249 -1.49 19.32 -19.03
N ILE A 250 -1.81 19.75 -17.81
CA ILE A 250 -2.03 18.91 -16.63
C ILE A 250 -3.47 19.05 -16.17
N ILE A 251 -4.17 17.94 -15.94
CA ILE A 251 -5.51 17.97 -15.36
C ILE A 251 -5.55 17.30 -13.99
N ALA A 252 -6.39 17.78 -13.11
CA ALA A 252 -6.73 17.12 -11.85
C ALA A 252 -8.04 16.33 -12.05
N VAL A 253 -8.00 15.01 -11.84
CA VAL A 253 -9.14 14.08 -12.04
C VAL A 253 -9.55 13.45 -10.73
N LYS A 254 -10.80 13.57 -10.33
CA LYS A 254 -11.32 12.96 -9.11
C LYS A 254 -11.56 11.46 -9.31
N GLY A 255 -10.76 10.65 -8.63
CA GLY A 255 -10.85 9.19 -8.60
C GLY A 255 -11.81 8.66 -7.54
N LEU A 256 -11.56 7.42 -7.05
CA LEU A 256 -12.31 6.82 -5.95
C LEU A 256 -11.87 7.38 -4.59
N GLY A 257 -10.57 7.38 -4.30
CA GLY A 257 -10.01 7.77 -3.01
C GLY A 257 -9.44 9.18 -2.92
N GLY A 258 -9.46 9.95 -4.00
CA GLY A 258 -8.93 11.31 -4.08
C GLY A 258 -8.70 11.76 -5.51
N PHE A 259 -8.13 12.95 -5.65
CA PHE A 259 -7.75 13.51 -6.95
C PHE A 259 -6.42 12.92 -7.44
N HIS A 260 -6.31 12.73 -8.75
CA HIS A 260 -5.06 12.43 -9.44
C HIS A 260 -4.68 13.62 -10.32
N LEU A 261 -3.38 13.86 -10.43
CA LEU A 261 -2.83 14.73 -11.47
C LEU A 261 -2.45 13.86 -12.67
N ALA A 262 -2.97 14.21 -13.83
CA ALA A 262 -2.75 13.49 -15.07
C ALA A 262 -2.11 14.38 -16.13
N CYS A 263 -1.13 13.83 -16.86
CA CYS A 263 -0.55 14.41 -18.08
C CYS A 263 -0.13 13.29 -19.03
N ASP A 264 0.22 13.64 -20.27
CA ASP A 264 0.72 12.67 -21.25
C ASP A 264 2.06 12.05 -20.79
N ALA A 265 2.06 10.73 -20.59
CA ALA A 265 3.24 9.99 -20.11
C ALA A 265 4.37 9.89 -21.17
N ARG A 266 4.09 10.24 -22.42
CA ARG A 266 5.06 10.26 -23.54
C ARG A 266 5.57 11.66 -23.85
N ASN A 267 5.04 12.69 -23.21
CA ASN A 267 5.41 14.08 -23.42
C ASN A 267 6.40 14.57 -22.36
N ARG A 268 7.67 14.71 -22.75
CA ARG A 268 8.76 15.20 -21.89
C ARG A 268 8.47 16.56 -21.26
N GLU A 269 7.88 17.49 -22.02
CA GLU A 269 7.62 18.85 -21.53
C GLU A 269 6.50 18.86 -20.49
N ALA A 270 5.45 18.03 -20.70
CA ALA A 270 4.37 17.84 -19.73
C ALA A 270 4.89 17.23 -18.42
N LEU A 271 5.77 16.23 -18.51
CA LEU A 271 6.42 15.62 -17.35
C LEU A 271 7.29 16.63 -16.59
N ALA A 272 8.12 17.39 -17.28
CA ALA A 272 8.95 18.43 -16.68
C ALA A 272 8.10 19.50 -15.98
N THR A 273 7.00 19.94 -16.61
CA THR A 273 6.05 20.90 -16.06
C THR A 273 5.38 20.36 -14.80
N LEU A 274 4.87 19.11 -14.84
CA LEU A 274 4.27 18.46 -13.68
C LEU A 274 5.25 18.38 -12.50
N ARG A 275 6.50 17.97 -12.76
CA ARG A 275 7.54 17.88 -11.73
C ARG A 275 7.87 19.24 -11.13
N ALA A 276 8.03 20.26 -11.97
CA ALA A 276 8.34 21.63 -11.53
C ALA A 276 7.20 22.20 -10.67
N ARG A 277 5.96 22.14 -11.15
CA ARG A 277 4.79 22.68 -10.45
C ARG A 277 4.48 21.93 -9.14
N LYS A 278 4.65 20.59 -9.13
CA LYS A 278 4.41 19.76 -7.95
C LYS A 278 5.61 19.76 -6.98
N HIS A 279 6.72 20.41 -7.31
CA HIS A 279 7.99 20.33 -6.57
C HIS A 279 8.45 18.88 -6.33
N ARG A 280 8.20 18.01 -7.33
CA ARG A 280 8.52 16.60 -7.25
C ARG A 280 9.84 16.33 -7.96
N GLY A 281 10.89 16.02 -7.20
CA GLY A 281 12.20 15.64 -7.72
C GLY A 281 12.15 14.44 -8.68
N THR A 282 13.11 13.57 -8.60
CA THR A 282 13.28 12.43 -9.52
C THR A 282 12.40 11.22 -9.20
N LYS A 283 11.64 11.24 -8.07
CA LYS A 283 10.75 10.13 -7.67
C LYS A 283 9.89 9.67 -8.85
N PRO A 284 9.90 8.38 -9.23
CA PRO A 284 9.24 7.88 -10.43
C PRO A 284 7.73 8.17 -10.42
N LEU A 285 7.17 8.30 -11.61
CA LEU A 285 5.75 8.49 -11.85
C LEU A 285 5.13 7.20 -12.37
N ALA A 286 3.94 6.86 -11.89
CA ALA A 286 3.18 5.73 -12.42
C ALA A 286 2.43 6.13 -13.69
N ALA A 287 2.35 5.21 -14.65
CA ALA A 287 1.61 5.38 -15.89
C ALA A 287 0.38 4.47 -15.95
N MET A 288 -0.76 5.03 -16.32
CA MET A 288 -1.99 4.30 -16.58
C MET A 288 -2.13 4.07 -18.08
N TYR A 289 -2.23 2.83 -18.48
CA TYR A 289 -2.31 2.41 -19.88
C TYR A 289 -3.76 2.15 -20.28
N PRO A 290 -4.17 2.46 -21.54
CA PRO A 290 -5.53 2.22 -21.99
C PRO A 290 -5.91 0.73 -22.02
N THR A 291 -4.95 -0.13 -22.38
CA THR A 291 -5.14 -1.58 -22.50
C THR A 291 -3.88 -2.34 -22.05
N LEU A 292 -4.05 -3.63 -21.75
CA LEU A 292 -2.95 -4.53 -21.45
C LEU A 292 -2.00 -4.69 -22.65
N ASP A 293 -2.53 -4.70 -23.86
CA ASP A 293 -1.69 -4.83 -25.07
C ASP A 293 -0.79 -3.62 -25.26
N ALA A 294 -1.31 -2.41 -25.07
CA ALA A 294 -0.49 -1.19 -25.09
C ALA A 294 0.60 -1.22 -24.00
N LEU A 295 0.30 -1.76 -22.82
CA LEU A 295 1.29 -1.93 -21.76
C LEU A 295 2.39 -2.94 -22.14
N ARG A 296 2.03 -4.03 -22.81
CA ARG A 296 2.95 -5.06 -23.27
C ARG A 296 3.94 -4.58 -24.35
N GLU A 297 3.63 -3.49 -25.03
CA GLU A 297 4.59 -2.84 -25.94
C GLU A 297 5.78 -2.24 -25.19
N ASP A 298 5.56 -1.71 -24.01
CA ASP A 298 6.56 -0.99 -23.22
C ASP A 298 7.19 -1.84 -22.09
N CYS A 299 6.45 -2.80 -21.53
CA CYS A 299 6.87 -3.56 -20.35
C CYS A 299 6.79 -5.08 -20.57
N LEU A 300 7.61 -5.81 -19.79
CA LEU A 300 7.50 -7.26 -19.70
C LEU A 300 6.40 -7.60 -18.70
N VAL A 301 5.40 -8.36 -19.14
CA VAL A 301 4.26 -8.77 -18.31
C VAL A 301 4.17 -10.28 -18.33
N GLY A 302 4.47 -10.93 -17.21
CA GLY A 302 4.28 -12.36 -17.00
C GLY A 302 2.86 -12.67 -16.52
N ASN A 303 2.58 -13.97 -16.35
CA ASN A 303 1.23 -14.42 -15.96
C ASN A 303 0.80 -13.92 -14.57
N ALA A 304 1.74 -13.81 -13.64
CA ALA A 304 1.44 -13.31 -12.30
C ALA A 304 1.15 -11.80 -12.31
N GLU A 305 1.95 -11.00 -13.03
CA GLU A 305 1.71 -9.56 -13.19
C GLU A 305 0.40 -9.31 -13.95
N GLU A 306 0.08 -10.11 -14.98
CA GLU A 306 -1.18 -9.98 -15.69
C GLU A 306 -2.38 -10.18 -14.78
N ARG A 307 -2.38 -11.23 -13.94
CA ARG A 307 -3.45 -11.45 -12.94
C ARG A 307 -3.62 -10.28 -11.98
N LEU A 308 -2.53 -9.65 -11.55
CA LEU A 308 -2.57 -8.49 -10.66
C LEU A 308 -3.14 -7.25 -11.36
N ILE A 309 -2.67 -6.96 -12.56
CA ILE A 309 -3.01 -5.72 -13.28
C ILE A 309 -4.43 -5.75 -13.87
N THR A 310 -4.96 -6.95 -14.17
CA THR A 310 -6.33 -7.15 -14.67
C THR A 310 -7.33 -7.53 -13.57
N GLY A 311 -6.85 -7.87 -12.37
CA GLY A 311 -7.69 -8.26 -11.23
C GLY A 311 -8.62 -7.15 -10.74
N ALA A 312 -9.50 -7.49 -9.81
CA ALA A 312 -10.49 -6.55 -9.27
C ALA A 312 -9.86 -5.39 -8.48
N GLN A 313 -8.66 -5.57 -7.95
CA GLN A 313 -7.90 -4.54 -7.22
C GLN A 313 -7.24 -3.52 -8.14
N ARG A 314 -6.75 -3.97 -9.31
CA ARG A 314 -5.99 -3.16 -10.29
C ARG A 314 -4.97 -2.22 -9.63
N PRO A 315 -3.98 -2.74 -8.89
CA PRO A 315 -2.93 -1.94 -8.28
C PRO A 315 -1.97 -1.37 -9.33
N ILE A 316 -1.09 -0.47 -8.90
CA ILE A 316 0.13 -0.18 -9.63
C ILE A 316 1.05 -1.39 -9.51
N VAL A 317 1.45 -1.97 -10.64
CA VAL A 317 2.40 -3.09 -10.69
C VAL A 317 3.74 -2.58 -11.19
N LEU A 318 4.82 -2.86 -10.45
CA LEU A 318 6.19 -2.53 -10.87
C LEU A 318 6.66 -3.58 -11.89
N LEU A 319 6.77 -3.16 -13.14
CA LEU A 319 7.08 -4.01 -14.29
C LEU A 319 8.45 -3.69 -14.88
N LYS A 320 9.21 -4.71 -15.27
CA LYS A 320 10.45 -4.51 -15.99
C LYS A 320 10.19 -3.87 -17.36
N LYS A 321 10.94 -2.82 -17.66
CA LYS A 321 10.90 -2.14 -18.95
C LYS A 321 11.43 -3.06 -20.06
N ARG A 322 10.83 -3.01 -21.25
CA ARG A 322 11.39 -3.70 -22.43
C ARG A 322 12.62 -2.98 -22.94
N VAL A 323 13.60 -3.74 -23.37
CA VAL A 323 14.76 -3.20 -24.09
C VAL A 323 14.27 -2.59 -25.41
N GLY A 324 14.61 -1.34 -25.63
CA GLY A 324 14.20 -0.59 -26.84
C GLY A 324 12.84 0.10 -26.74
N ALA A 325 12.10 -0.04 -25.65
CA ALA A 325 10.93 0.79 -25.39
C ALA A 325 11.33 2.25 -25.15
N HIS A 326 10.54 3.18 -25.69
CA HIS A 326 10.80 4.62 -25.58
C HIS A 326 9.93 5.24 -24.50
N PHE A 327 10.55 5.58 -23.38
CA PHE A 327 9.95 6.34 -22.30
C PHE A 327 10.37 7.81 -22.39
N ALA A 328 9.43 8.71 -22.15
CA ALA A 328 9.79 10.12 -22.04
C ALA A 328 10.68 10.35 -20.81
N GLU A 329 11.69 11.21 -20.96
CA GLU A 329 12.54 11.65 -19.86
C GLU A 329 11.67 12.29 -18.76
N GLY A 330 11.96 11.96 -17.52
CA GLY A 330 11.17 12.39 -16.35
C GLY A 330 10.08 11.39 -15.92
N LEU A 331 9.84 10.26 -16.59
CA LEU A 331 8.85 9.28 -16.17
C LEU A 331 9.39 8.36 -15.05
N ALA A 332 10.48 7.66 -15.34
CA ALA A 332 11.15 6.73 -14.39
C ALA A 332 12.62 6.55 -14.81
N ASP A 333 13.36 7.66 -14.80
CA ASP A 333 14.74 7.71 -15.29
C ASP A 333 15.68 6.88 -14.41
N GLY A 334 16.66 6.26 -15.06
CA GLY A 334 17.65 5.43 -14.36
C GLY A 334 17.14 4.13 -13.77
N LEU A 335 15.83 3.86 -13.80
CA LEU A 335 15.23 2.66 -13.21
C LEU A 335 15.00 1.57 -14.25
N SER A 336 15.15 0.31 -13.84
CA SER A 336 14.85 -0.87 -14.65
C SER A 336 13.36 -1.19 -14.73
N GLU A 337 12.54 -0.63 -13.79
CA GLU A 337 11.11 -0.88 -13.66
C GLU A 337 10.29 0.39 -13.89
N LEU A 338 9.04 0.21 -14.29
CA LEU A 338 7.99 1.22 -14.38
C LEU A 338 6.80 0.80 -13.54
N GLY A 339 6.28 1.71 -12.74
CA GLY A 339 4.97 1.54 -12.10
C GLY A 339 3.86 1.72 -13.14
N ALA A 340 3.11 0.67 -13.43
CA ALA A 340 2.06 0.69 -14.44
C ALA A 340 0.74 0.15 -13.90
N MET A 341 -0.37 0.67 -14.40
CA MET A 341 -1.72 0.23 -14.04
C MET A 341 -2.70 0.36 -15.21
N LEU A 342 -3.83 -0.30 -15.11
CA LEU A 342 -4.98 -0.14 -16.01
C LEU A 342 -6.06 0.74 -15.35
N PRO A 343 -6.99 1.34 -16.12
CA PRO A 343 -8.08 2.13 -15.59
C PRO A 343 -8.98 1.28 -14.69
N TYR A 344 -9.34 1.82 -13.54
CA TYR A 344 -10.17 1.13 -12.55
C TYR A 344 -11.49 1.87 -12.25
N THR A 345 -11.70 3.07 -12.82
CA THR A 345 -12.97 3.78 -12.78
C THR A 345 -13.52 3.96 -14.19
N PRO A 346 -14.85 4.04 -14.37
CA PRO A 346 -15.44 4.31 -15.69
C PRO A 346 -14.93 5.60 -16.31
N LEU A 347 -14.73 6.65 -15.52
CA LEU A 347 -14.16 7.93 -16.00
C LEU A 347 -12.75 7.75 -16.59
N GLN A 348 -11.90 6.98 -15.92
CA GLN A 348 -10.55 6.69 -16.42
C GLN A 348 -10.60 5.88 -17.72
N HIS A 349 -11.52 4.91 -17.84
CA HIS A 349 -11.74 4.19 -19.09
C HIS A 349 -12.12 5.13 -20.24
N LEU A 350 -13.06 6.06 -20.02
CA LEU A 350 -13.47 7.03 -21.02
C LEU A 350 -12.33 7.98 -21.41
N LEU A 351 -11.62 8.51 -20.42
CA LEU A 351 -10.51 9.44 -20.62
C LEU A 351 -9.36 8.79 -21.44
N LEU A 352 -8.94 7.57 -21.04
CA LEU A 352 -7.87 6.87 -21.74
C LEU A 352 -8.27 6.41 -23.14
N ALA A 353 -9.51 5.96 -23.33
CA ALA A 353 -10.04 5.60 -24.64
C ALA A 353 -10.05 6.82 -25.60
N ALA A 354 -10.49 7.97 -25.10
CA ALA A 354 -10.52 9.21 -25.88
C ALA A 354 -9.11 9.79 -26.14
N PHE A 355 -8.17 9.65 -25.19
CA PHE A 355 -6.79 10.12 -25.33
C PHE A 355 -5.99 9.22 -26.26
N GLY A 356 -6.10 7.91 -26.14
CA GLY A 356 -5.47 6.89 -27.02
C GLY A 356 -4.02 6.55 -26.67
N GLY A 357 -3.52 6.91 -25.49
CA GLY A 357 -2.15 6.65 -25.03
C GLY A 357 -2.06 6.53 -23.50
N PRO A 358 -0.87 6.21 -22.95
CA PRO A 358 -0.67 6.17 -21.51
C PRO A 358 -0.65 7.57 -20.92
N LEU A 359 -1.30 7.71 -19.76
CA LEU A 359 -1.28 8.94 -18.95
C LEU A 359 -0.51 8.70 -17.65
N VAL A 360 0.28 9.67 -17.23
CA VAL A 360 0.69 9.73 -15.83
C VAL A 360 -0.57 9.85 -14.98
N MET A 361 -0.62 9.08 -13.90
CA MET A 361 -1.61 9.22 -12.83
C MET A 361 -0.87 9.22 -11.50
N THR A 362 -0.68 10.42 -10.95
CA THR A 362 -0.05 10.60 -9.64
C THR A 362 -1.01 11.24 -8.66
N SER A 363 -0.82 11.03 -7.35
CA SER A 363 -1.69 11.59 -6.32
C SER A 363 -1.84 13.11 -6.44
N GLY A 364 -3.06 13.62 -6.30
CA GLY A 364 -3.39 15.04 -6.28
C GLY A 364 -3.16 15.64 -4.90
N ASN A 365 -1.90 15.99 -4.61
CA ASN A 365 -1.44 16.57 -3.35
C ASN A 365 -0.19 17.43 -3.59
N LEU A 366 0.14 18.28 -2.65
CA LEU A 366 1.48 18.84 -2.54
C LEU A 366 2.46 17.77 -2.03
N HIS A 367 3.76 18.06 -2.09
CA HIS A 367 4.79 17.12 -1.64
C HIS A 367 4.57 16.77 -0.16
N ASP A 368 4.58 15.46 0.15
CA ASP A 368 4.43 14.89 1.49
C ASP A 368 3.11 15.23 2.22
N GLU A 369 2.10 15.72 1.50
CA GLU A 369 0.75 15.89 2.03
C GLU A 369 -0.19 14.74 1.62
N PRO A 370 -1.35 14.57 2.30
CA PRO A 370 -2.36 13.60 1.90
C PRO A 370 -3.05 13.98 0.59
N ILE A 371 -3.49 12.97 -0.14
CA ILE A 371 -4.28 13.14 -1.36
C ILE A 371 -5.56 13.97 -1.08
N GLN A 372 -5.90 14.92 -1.95
CA GLN A 372 -7.08 15.77 -1.82
C GLN A 372 -8.35 15.01 -2.21
N THR A 373 -9.42 15.20 -1.42
CA THR A 373 -10.71 14.50 -1.60
C THR A 373 -11.89 15.45 -1.80
N ASP A 374 -11.79 16.67 -1.31
CA ASP A 374 -12.81 17.72 -1.43
C ASP A 374 -12.55 18.56 -2.69
N ASP A 375 -13.60 18.84 -3.47
CA ASP A 375 -13.46 19.50 -4.78
C ASP A 375 -12.98 20.95 -4.65
N ASP A 376 -13.41 21.69 -3.63
CA ASP A 376 -13.03 23.09 -3.44
C ASP A 376 -11.63 23.21 -2.87
N LYS A 377 -11.30 22.39 -1.87
CA LYS A 377 -9.93 22.31 -1.33
C LYS A 377 -8.94 21.84 -2.38
N ALA A 378 -9.31 20.81 -3.18
CA ALA A 378 -8.47 20.35 -4.28
C ALA A 378 -8.20 21.46 -5.28
N PHE A 379 -9.23 22.24 -5.66
CA PHE A 379 -9.06 23.36 -6.56
C PHE A 379 -8.06 24.39 -6.02
N VAL A 380 -8.15 24.75 -4.75
CA VAL A 380 -7.24 25.73 -4.14
C VAL A 380 -5.81 25.17 -3.99
N VAL A 381 -5.67 23.93 -3.50
CA VAL A 381 -4.34 23.33 -3.22
C VAL A 381 -3.60 23.00 -4.51
N LEU A 382 -4.30 22.55 -5.55
CA LEU A 382 -3.70 22.13 -6.82
C LEU A 382 -3.79 23.18 -7.93
N HIS A 383 -4.25 24.40 -7.61
CA HIS A 383 -4.43 25.52 -8.55
C HIS A 383 -3.17 25.82 -9.38
N ASP A 384 -2.02 25.87 -8.73
CA ASP A 384 -0.77 26.19 -9.42
C ASP A 384 -0.17 25.00 -10.17
N ILE A 385 -0.78 23.82 -10.05
CA ILE A 385 -0.30 22.59 -10.69
C ILE A 385 -1.15 22.22 -11.89
N ALA A 386 -2.48 22.18 -11.74
CA ALA A 386 -3.41 21.73 -12.77
C ALA A 386 -3.94 22.89 -13.62
N ASP A 387 -4.12 22.65 -14.91
CA ASP A 387 -4.69 23.61 -15.85
C ASP A 387 -6.23 23.51 -15.89
N ALA A 388 -6.79 22.35 -15.46
CA ALA A 388 -8.23 22.14 -15.30
C ALA A 388 -8.54 20.99 -14.32
N PHE A 389 -9.79 20.94 -13.86
CA PHE A 389 -10.29 19.92 -12.93
C PHE A 389 -11.48 19.18 -13.55
N VAL A 390 -11.42 17.85 -13.48
CA VAL A 390 -12.55 16.95 -13.73
C VAL A 390 -12.96 16.36 -12.38
N GLY A 391 -13.80 17.10 -11.67
CA GLY A 391 -14.40 16.70 -10.39
C GLY A 391 -15.71 15.94 -10.58
N ASN A 392 -16.39 15.68 -9.48
CA ASN A 392 -17.76 15.16 -9.47
C ASN A 392 -18.44 15.45 -8.14
N ASN A 393 -19.78 15.45 -8.14
CA ASN A 393 -20.59 15.79 -6.96
C ASN A 393 -20.81 14.63 -5.97
N ARG A 394 -20.14 13.48 -6.13
CA ARG A 394 -20.15 12.40 -5.13
C ARG A 394 -19.05 12.61 -4.11
N PRO A 395 -19.36 12.81 -2.81
CA PRO A 395 -18.36 12.96 -1.77
C PRO A 395 -17.52 11.68 -1.57
N ILE A 396 -16.22 11.86 -1.33
CA ILE A 396 -15.30 10.82 -0.88
C ILE A 396 -15.27 10.85 0.64
N ARG A 397 -15.56 9.71 1.28
CA ARG A 397 -15.57 9.58 2.76
C ARG A 397 -14.25 9.12 3.33
N CYS A 398 -13.55 8.25 2.61
CA CYS A 398 -12.24 7.75 3.01
C CYS A 398 -11.25 8.00 1.88
N ARG A 399 -10.13 8.65 2.22
CA ARG A 399 -9.04 8.89 1.27
C ARG A 399 -8.19 7.65 1.09
N PHE A 400 -7.72 7.44 -0.14
CA PHE A 400 -6.84 6.34 -0.49
C PHE A 400 -5.80 6.77 -1.51
N ASP A 401 -4.56 6.31 -1.30
CA ASP A 401 -3.58 6.18 -2.36
C ASP A 401 -3.81 4.89 -3.16
N ASP A 402 -3.19 4.78 -4.33
CA ASP A 402 -3.15 3.53 -5.07
C ASP A 402 -2.18 2.54 -4.40
N SER A 403 -2.60 1.27 -4.35
CA SER A 403 -1.71 0.19 -3.92
C SER A 403 -0.62 -0.04 -4.95
N VAL A 404 0.56 -0.44 -4.47
CA VAL A 404 1.72 -0.77 -5.31
C VAL A 404 2.19 -2.16 -4.96
N VAL A 405 2.37 -2.99 -5.98
CA VAL A 405 2.83 -4.38 -5.85
C VAL A 405 3.88 -4.70 -6.89
N ARG A 406 4.61 -5.78 -6.67
CA ARG A 406 5.45 -6.42 -7.71
C ARG A 406 5.51 -7.92 -7.53
N VAL A 407 5.93 -8.62 -8.55
CA VAL A 407 6.23 -10.04 -8.51
C VAL A 407 7.72 -10.24 -8.32
N ILE A 408 8.10 -11.07 -7.35
CA ILE A 408 9.49 -11.45 -7.06
C ILE A 408 9.68 -12.96 -7.19
N LYS A 409 10.92 -13.39 -7.38
CA LYS A 409 11.29 -14.81 -7.29
C LYS A 409 11.45 -15.17 -5.81
N ALA A 410 10.62 -16.08 -5.35
CA ALA A 410 10.58 -16.55 -3.97
C ALA A 410 11.15 -17.97 -3.82
N GLY A 411 12.31 -18.23 -4.41
CA GLY A 411 13.04 -19.50 -4.30
C GLY A 411 12.19 -20.71 -4.69
N SER A 412 12.07 -21.68 -3.80
CA SER A 412 11.30 -22.91 -3.97
C SER A 412 9.78 -22.68 -4.15
N ALA A 413 9.25 -21.58 -3.66
CA ALA A 413 7.84 -21.18 -3.86
C ALA A 413 7.56 -20.63 -5.28
N GLY A 414 8.62 -20.40 -6.10
CA GLY A 414 8.49 -19.88 -7.45
C GLY A 414 8.31 -18.36 -7.46
N GLU A 415 7.15 -17.86 -7.92
CA GLU A 415 6.81 -16.43 -7.94
C GLU A 415 5.93 -16.08 -6.74
N ALA A 416 6.22 -14.96 -6.08
CA ALA A 416 5.40 -14.39 -5.02
C ALA A 416 5.07 -12.93 -5.30
N VAL A 417 3.91 -12.48 -4.80
CA VAL A 417 3.53 -11.07 -4.83
C VAL A 417 4.13 -10.39 -3.61
N GLN A 418 4.94 -9.37 -3.83
CA GLN A 418 5.42 -8.48 -2.79
C GLN A 418 4.60 -7.20 -2.78
N MET A 419 3.93 -6.94 -1.68
CA MET A 419 3.28 -5.66 -1.43
C MET A 419 4.35 -4.58 -1.21
N VAL A 420 4.22 -3.44 -1.91
CA VAL A 420 5.07 -2.25 -1.75
C VAL A 420 4.34 -1.18 -0.94
N ARG A 421 3.04 -1.02 -1.22
CA ARG A 421 2.11 -0.14 -0.53
C ARG A 421 0.73 -0.78 -0.52
N ARG A 422 0.13 -0.92 0.66
CA ARG A 422 -1.22 -1.46 0.82
C ARG A 422 -2.22 -0.33 1.04
N ALA A 423 -3.14 -0.13 0.08
CA ALA A 423 -4.15 0.93 0.10
C ALA A 423 -5.39 0.51 -0.71
N ARG A 424 -5.77 1.25 -1.77
CA ARG A 424 -6.96 0.97 -2.58
C ARG A 424 -7.00 -0.47 -3.11
N GLY A 425 -8.16 -1.11 -3.03
CA GLY A 425 -8.40 -2.47 -3.48
C GLY A 425 -8.02 -3.55 -2.48
N TYR A 426 -7.27 -3.21 -1.40
CA TYR A 426 -6.84 -4.13 -0.35
C TYR A 426 -7.39 -3.73 1.04
N ALA A 427 -7.20 -2.47 1.45
CA ALA A 427 -7.83 -1.97 2.67
C ALA A 427 -9.32 -1.66 2.44
N PRO A 428 -10.20 -1.88 3.42
CA PRO A 428 -9.97 -2.21 4.83
C PRO A 428 -10.04 -3.72 5.15
N MET A 429 -9.76 -4.60 4.16
CA MET A 429 -9.80 -6.03 4.43
C MET A 429 -8.89 -6.40 5.59
N PRO A 430 -9.38 -7.18 6.58
CA PRO A 430 -8.54 -7.60 7.68
C PRO A 430 -7.50 -8.61 7.22
N VAL A 431 -6.31 -8.50 7.79
CA VAL A 431 -5.26 -9.52 7.71
C VAL A 431 -5.48 -10.47 8.89
N PRO A 432 -5.54 -11.79 8.68
CA PRO A 432 -5.69 -12.74 9.77
C PRO A 432 -4.52 -12.64 10.76
N LEU A 433 -4.82 -12.63 12.06
CA LEU A 433 -3.82 -12.68 13.11
C LEU A 433 -4.27 -13.71 14.12
N LYS A 434 -3.75 -14.93 14.00
CA LYS A 434 -4.09 -16.01 14.93
C LYS A 434 -3.45 -15.76 16.29
N CYS A 435 -4.28 -15.55 17.28
CA CYS A 435 -3.91 -15.44 18.68
C CYS A 435 -4.42 -16.69 19.40
N LYS A 436 -3.56 -17.37 20.15
CA LYS A 436 -3.98 -18.48 21.04
C LYS A 436 -4.68 -17.91 22.27
N ALA A 437 -5.76 -17.12 22.09
CA ALA A 437 -6.56 -16.64 23.21
C ALA A 437 -7.48 -17.74 23.72
N GLU A 438 -7.56 -17.93 25.03
CA GLU A 438 -8.66 -18.70 25.62
C GLU A 438 -9.99 -18.02 25.26
N LYS A 439 -11.02 -18.80 24.98
CA LYS A 439 -12.32 -18.43 24.39
C LYS A 439 -13.08 -17.23 24.99
N ASN A 440 -12.57 -16.58 26.03
CA ASN A 440 -13.27 -15.52 26.76
C ASN A 440 -12.89 -14.08 26.33
N ASP A 441 -11.86 -13.87 25.50
CA ASP A 441 -11.39 -12.52 25.10
C ASP A 441 -11.63 -12.15 23.62
N ALA A 442 -12.59 -12.79 22.98
CA ALA A 442 -12.95 -12.51 21.58
C ALA A 442 -13.43 -11.05 21.31
N GLN A 443 -13.61 -10.26 22.37
CA GLN A 443 -14.07 -8.86 22.30
C GLN A 443 -12.96 -7.83 22.58
N SER A 444 -11.79 -8.23 23.09
CA SER A 444 -10.72 -7.28 23.39
C SER A 444 -10.20 -6.62 22.11
N VAL A 445 -10.12 -5.30 22.13
CA VAL A 445 -9.68 -4.47 21.00
C VAL A 445 -8.33 -3.84 21.29
N ILE A 446 -7.34 -4.12 20.45
CA ILE A 446 -6.02 -3.50 20.51
C ILE A 446 -5.89 -2.50 19.36
N PHE A 447 -5.49 -1.27 19.66
CA PHE A 447 -5.12 -0.28 18.65
C PHE A 447 -3.60 -0.16 18.58
N ALA A 448 -3.01 -0.44 17.43
CA ALA A 448 -1.59 -0.24 17.17
C ALA A 448 -1.38 1.00 16.30
N ALA A 449 -0.65 1.99 16.84
CA ALA A 449 -0.55 3.33 16.27
C ALA A 449 0.35 3.42 15.03
N GLY A 450 1.21 2.42 14.80
CA GLY A 450 2.13 2.36 13.68
C GLY A 450 3.39 3.21 13.86
N PRO A 451 4.20 3.32 12.80
CA PRO A 451 5.46 4.09 12.77
C PRO A 451 5.21 5.56 12.42
N GLU A 452 6.28 6.34 12.21
CA GLU A 452 6.21 7.71 11.67
C GLU A 452 6.18 7.72 10.15
N GLN A 453 7.03 6.92 9.49
CA GLN A 453 7.13 6.86 8.03
C GLN A 453 6.20 5.78 7.47
N LYS A 454 5.64 6.04 6.27
CA LYS A 454 4.72 5.10 5.58
C LYS A 454 3.63 4.56 6.51
N ASN A 455 3.17 5.41 7.42
CA ASN A 455 2.29 5.02 8.50
C ASN A 455 1.04 4.27 8.02
N THR A 456 0.73 3.24 8.77
CA THR A 456 -0.57 2.59 8.89
C THR A 456 -0.87 2.46 10.38
N PHE A 457 -2.13 2.38 10.77
CA PHE A 457 -2.52 1.88 12.08
C PHE A 457 -3.21 0.51 11.93
N CYS A 458 -3.28 -0.24 13.02
CA CYS A 458 -3.98 -1.52 13.05
C CYS A 458 -4.98 -1.55 14.19
N LEU A 459 -6.22 -1.95 13.89
CA LEU A 459 -7.26 -2.23 14.84
C LEU A 459 -7.46 -3.74 14.89
N LEU A 460 -6.95 -4.39 15.94
CA LEU A 460 -7.10 -5.84 16.15
C LEU A 460 -8.33 -6.12 16.98
N ARG A 461 -9.22 -6.98 16.48
CA ARG A 461 -10.40 -7.48 17.18
C ARG A 461 -10.50 -9.00 16.98
N GLY A 462 -10.31 -9.77 18.05
CA GLY A 462 -10.16 -11.23 17.95
C GLY A 462 -8.99 -11.59 17.03
N GLU A 463 -9.25 -12.37 15.99
CA GLU A 463 -8.24 -12.78 15.00
C GLU A 463 -8.22 -11.90 13.72
N LYS A 464 -8.98 -10.80 13.70
CA LYS A 464 -9.09 -9.89 12.56
C LYS A 464 -8.32 -8.61 12.83
N ALA A 465 -7.20 -8.44 12.13
CA ALA A 465 -6.39 -7.23 12.16
C ALA A 465 -6.79 -6.30 11.00
N PHE A 466 -7.54 -5.24 11.30
CA PHE A 466 -7.92 -4.21 10.33
C PHE A 466 -6.76 -3.22 10.19
N VAL A 467 -5.83 -3.53 9.31
CA VAL A 467 -4.73 -2.62 8.97
C VAL A 467 -5.29 -1.52 8.06
N SER A 468 -5.07 -0.26 8.43
CA SER A 468 -5.52 0.88 7.65
C SER A 468 -4.89 0.90 6.26
N GLN A 469 -5.45 1.73 5.39
CA GLN A 469 -4.74 2.14 4.18
C GLN A 469 -3.45 2.88 4.57
N HIS A 470 -2.50 2.91 3.65
CA HIS A 470 -1.34 3.79 3.75
C HIS A 470 -1.79 5.23 4.00
N ILE A 471 -1.33 5.83 5.10
CA ILE A 471 -1.62 7.21 5.47
C ILE A 471 -0.54 8.16 4.94
N GLY A 472 0.73 7.73 5.02
CA GLY A 472 1.90 8.52 4.68
C GLY A 472 2.78 8.81 5.88
N ASP A 473 3.68 9.78 5.72
CA ASP A 473 4.64 10.15 6.75
C ASP A 473 4.01 11.17 7.70
N LEU A 474 3.95 10.85 9.00
CA LEU A 474 3.28 11.68 10.02
C LEU A 474 4.09 12.92 10.45
N GLU A 475 5.02 13.37 9.62
CA GLU A 475 5.91 14.50 9.94
C GLU A 475 5.23 15.87 9.87
N ASN A 476 4.01 15.96 9.31
CA ASN A 476 3.30 17.21 9.12
C ASN A 476 1.86 17.15 9.65
N ALA A 477 1.29 18.32 9.95
CA ALA A 477 -0.06 18.43 10.50
C ALA A 477 -1.15 17.89 9.58
N PRO A 478 -1.17 18.14 8.25
CA PRO A 478 -2.20 17.59 7.38
C PRO A 478 -2.23 16.05 7.34
N THR A 479 -1.07 15.37 7.40
CA THR A 479 -1.00 13.91 7.44
C THR A 479 -1.44 13.38 8.81
N TYR A 480 -1.07 14.06 9.89
CA TYR A 480 -1.52 13.70 11.23
C TYR A 480 -3.03 13.86 11.40
N ASP A 481 -3.63 14.93 10.87
CA ASP A 481 -5.07 15.14 10.87
C ASP A 481 -5.79 14.05 10.06
N ALA A 482 -5.22 13.66 8.91
CA ALA A 482 -5.72 12.55 8.10
C ALA A 482 -5.67 11.20 8.84
N TRP A 483 -4.62 10.97 9.63
CA TRP A 483 -4.48 9.80 10.49
C TRP A 483 -5.57 9.76 11.56
N LEU A 484 -5.83 10.89 12.25
CA LEU A 484 -6.89 11.02 13.26
C LEU A 484 -8.28 10.79 12.65
N GLU A 485 -8.54 11.36 11.46
CA GLU A 485 -9.79 11.17 10.73
C GLU A 485 -10.01 9.70 10.36
N ALA A 486 -8.99 9.05 9.78
CA ALA A 486 -9.05 7.64 9.41
C ALA A 486 -9.25 6.73 10.63
N LYS A 487 -8.52 6.98 11.74
CA LYS A 487 -8.69 6.26 13.01
C LYS A 487 -10.14 6.35 13.49
N SER A 488 -10.68 7.56 13.60
CA SER A 488 -12.06 7.77 14.07
C SER A 488 -13.07 7.09 13.15
N HIS A 489 -12.83 7.08 11.85
CA HIS A 489 -13.70 6.41 10.89
C HIS A 489 -13.67 4.88 11.06
N TYR A 490 -12.49 4.27 11.26
CA TYR A 490 -12.36 2.83 11.50
C TYR A 490 -13.03 2.41 12.82
N GLU A 491 -12.81 3.16 13.90
CA GLU A 491 -13.44 2.89 15.19
C GLU A 491 -14.98 2.94 15.10
N ALA A 492 -15.51 3.94 14.42
CA ALA A 492 -16.94 4.08 14.19
C ALA A 492 -17.51 3.01 13.26
N LEU A 493 -16.78 2.66 12.19
CA LEU A 493 -17.21 1.71 11.17
C LEU A 493 -17.25 0.27 11.72
N PHE A 494 -16.22 -0.11 12.49
CA PHE A 494 -16.11 -1.46 13.04
C PHE A 494 -16.64 -1.55 14.48
N GLU A 495 -17.26 -0.47 15.00
CA GLU A 495 -17.79 -0.38 16.38
C GLU A 495 -16.78 -0.88 17.41
N ALA A 496 -15.50 -0.52 17.23
CA ALA A 496 -14.38 -1.03 17.98
C ALA A 496 -13.77 0.10 18.83
N GLN A 497 -13.91 -0.02 20.15
CA GLN A 497 -13.28 0.89 21.12
C GLN A 497 -12.01 0.23 21.66
N PRO A 498 -10.83 0.81 21.46
CA PRO A 498 -9.57 0.23 21.94
C PRO A 498 -9.54 0.13 23.47
N GLU A 499 -9.25 -1.07 23.99
CA GLU A 499 -9.02 -1.32 25.42
C GLU A 499 -7.55 -1.22 25.77
N SER A 500 -6.67 -1.37 24.78
CA SER A 500 -5.23 -1.20 24.93
C SER A 500 -4.62 -0.65 23.65
N ILE A 501 -3.43 -0.05 23.78
CA ILE A 501 -2.71 0.60 22.69
C ILE A 501 -1.32 -0.03 22.57
N ALA A 502 -0.85 -0.24 21.33
CA ALA A 502 0.54 -0.52 21.01
C ALA A 502 1.14 0.63 20.22
N CYS A 503 2.40 0.95 20.47
CA CYS A 503 3.13 1.97 19.71
C CYS A 503 4.63 1.66 19.62
N ASP A 504 5.34 2.42 18.79
CA ASP A 504 6.80 2.35 18.68
C ASP A 504 7.51 2.81 19.97
N LEU A 505 8.74 2.36 20.16
CA LEU A 505 9.60 2.84 21.25
C LEU A 505 10.01 4.30 21.08
N HIS A 506 10.02 4.81 19.85
CA HIS A 506 10.48 6.18 19.56
C HIS A 506 9.59 7.22 20.25
N PRO A 507 10.14 8.02 21.19
CA PRO A 507 9.30 8.91 22.02
C PRO A 507 8.77 10.12 21.25
N GLU A 508 9.42 10.52 20.16
CA GLU A 508 9.09 11.73 19.42
C GLU A 508 8.15 11.52 18.24
N TYR A 509 7.85 10.26 17.85
CA TYR A 509 6.86 9.99 16.80
C TYR A 509 5.48 10.51 17.20
N LEU A 510 4.78 11.17 16.27
CA LEU A 510 3.45 11.74 16.57
C LEU A 510 2.45 10.67 17.01
N ALA A 511 2.49 9.48 16.39
CA ALA A 511 1.69 8.33 16.81
C ALA A 511 2.04 7.85 18.22
N SER A 512 3.32 7.84 18.61
CA SER A 512 3.76 7.47 19.96
C SER A 512 3.37 8.52 21.01
N LYS A 513 3.44 9.82 20.67
CA LYS A 513 2.98 10.91 21.54
C LYS A 513 1.47 10.83 21.78
N TRP A 514 0.70 10.55 20.72
CA TRP A 514 -0.73 10.33 20.87
C TRP A 514 -1.01 9.13 21.81
N ALA A 515 -0.32 8.01 21.62
CA ALA A 515 -0.44 6.82 22.47
C ALA A 515 -0.07 7.09 23.94
N ALA A 516 0.99 7.88 24.18
CA ALA A 516 1.40 8.30 25.52
C ALA A 516 0.31 9.15 26.20
N THR A 517 -0.29 10.10 25.48
CA THR A 517 -1.40 10.91 26.00
C THR A 517 -2.63 10.05 26.35
N ALA A 518 -2.96 9.06 25.51
CA ALA A 518 -4.04 8.14 25.78
C ALA A 518 -3.75 7.26 27.03
N HIS A 519 -2.49 6.88 27.21
CA HIS A 519 -2.05 6.14 28.40
C HIS A 519 -2.16 6.98 29.68
N GLU A 520 -1.79 8.24 29.66
CA GLU A 520 -1.97 9.17 30.77
C GLU A 520 -3.45 9.31 31.16
N ASN A 521 -4.35 9.14 30.21
CA ASN A 521 -5.81 9.11 30.43
C ASN A 521 -6.35 7.73 30.85
N GLY A 522 -5.48 6.75 31.11
CA GLY A 522 -5.82 5.45 31.72
C GLY A 522 -5.86 4.26 30.78
N THR A 523 -5.56 4.41 29.46
CA THR A 523 -5.52 3.28 28.53
C THR A 523 -4.20 2.51 28.68
N PRO A 524 -4.19 1.18 28.82
CA PRO A 524 -2.98 0.35 28.85
C PRO A 524 -2.13 0.53 27.59
N LEU A 525 -0.80 0.65 27.74
CA LEU A 525 0.13 0.89 26.65
C LEU A 525 1.22 -0.18 26.57
N CYS A 526 1.35 -0.80 25.40
CA CYS A 526 2.43 -1.71 25.03
C CYS A 526 3.41 -1.00 24.08
N LYS A 527 4.64 -0.76 24.53
CA LYS A 527 5.70 -0.26 23.65
C LYS A 527 6.42 -1.43 22.99
N VAL A 528 6.62 -1.33 21.67
CA VAL A 528 7.21 -2.39 20.84
C VAL A 528 8.43 -1.82 20.12
N GLN A 529 9.54 -2.58 20.15
CA GLN A 529 10.74 -2.21 19.42
C GLN A 529 10.48 -2.32 17.90
N HIS A 530 10.94 -1.36 17.14
CA HIS A 530 10.65 -1.18 15.71
C HIS A 530 10.95 -2.43 14.87
N HIS A 531 12.19 -2.94 14.96
CA HIS A 531 12.64 -4.10 14.18
C HIS A 531 12.01 -5.41 14.65
N HIS A 532 11.69 -5.51 15.95
CA HIS A 532 10.89 -6.63 16.46
C HIS A 532 9.46 -6.59 15.86
N ALA A 533 8.86 -5.42 15.71
CA ALA A 533 7.55 -5.29 15.05
C ALA A 533 7.61 -5.75 13.59
N HIS A 534 8.68 -5.42 12.84
CA HIS A 534 8.91 -5.92 11.49
C HIS A 534 8.91 -7.45 11.44
N ILE A 535 9.70 -8.09 12.30
CA ILE A 535 9.80 -9.57 12.32
C ILE A 535 8.50 -10.21 12.82
N ALA A 536 7.87 -9.65 13.86
CA ALA A 536 6.61 -10.14 14.38
C ALA A 536 5.48 -10.08 13.34
N ALA A 537 5.49 -9.08 12.45
CA ALA A 537 4.55 -9.02 11.33
C ALA A 537 4.70 -10.22 10.39
N VAL A 538 5.92 -10.53 9.96
CA VAL A 538 6.19 -11.71 9.12
C VAL A 538 5.85 -13.01 9.84
N MET A 539 6.18 -13.13 11.12
CA MET A 539 5.83 -14.29 11.92
C MET A 539 4.32 -14.50 11.98
N ALA A 540 3.56 -13.42 12.22
CA ALA A 540 2.11 -13.48 12.34
C ALA A 540 1.42 -13.84 11.03
N GLU A 541 1.85 -13.27 9.90
CA GLU A 541 1.31 -13.61 8.57
C GLU A 541 1.61 -15.06 8.15
N ASN A 542 2.62 -15.70 8.74
CA ASN A 542 3.03 -17.08 8.47
C ASN A 542 2.64 -18.06 9.57
N ASP A 543 1.85 -17.64 10.56
CA ASP A 543 1.43 -18.46 11.70
C ASP A 543 2.61 -19.10 12.49
N LEU A 544 3.76 -18.41 12.54
CA LEU A 544 4.95 -18.89 13.22
C LEU A 544 4.87 -18.53 14.71
N ASP A 545 4.80 -19.54 15.57
CA ASP A 545 4.83 -19.40 17.03
C ASP A 545 6.21 -19.75 17.61
N GLU A 546 7.01 -20.52 16.88
CA GLU A 546 8.36 -20.90 17.28
C GLU A 546 9.37 -19.77 17.05
N ALA A 547 10.52 -19.86 17.69
CA ALA A 547 11.57 -18.87 17.51
C ALA A 547 12.11 -18.87 16.07
N VAL A 548 12.36 -17.68 15.54
CA VAL A 548 12.92 -17.46 14.20
C VAL A 548 14.22 -16.65 14.27
N ILE A 549 15.06 -16.77 13.25
CA ILE A 549 16.12 -15.82 12.99
C ILE A 549 15.48 -14.68 12.18
N GLY A 550 15.29 -13.53 12.81
CA GLY A 550 14.76 -12.32 12.15
C GLY A 550 15.90 -11.51 11.56
N VAL A 551 15.90 -11.30 10.25
CA VAL A 551 16.79 -10.34 9.58
C VAL A 551 15.97 -9.08 9.30
N ALA A 552 16.20 -8.03 10.08
CA ALA A 552 15.50 -6.75 9.98
C ALA A 552 16.47 -5.70 9.41
N PHE A 553 16.52 -5.62 8.07
CA PHE A 553 17.37 -4.64 7.37
C PHE A 553 16.52 -3.47 6.87
N ASP A 554 16.82 -2.30 7.42
CA ASP A 554 16.00 -1.11 7.25
C ASP A 554 16.81 0.18 7.09
N GLY A 555 16.12 1.26 6.75
CA GLY A 555 16.70 2.59 6.66
C GLY A 555 16.90 3.28 8.01
N THR A 556 15.95 3.09 8.93
CA THR A 556 15.98 3.74 10.25
C THR A 556 14.97 3.10 11.19
N GLY A 557 15.34 2.93 12.45
CA GLY A 557 14.45 2.54 13.53
C GLY A 557 15.11 2.87 14.88
N TYR A 558 14.28 3.12 15.90
CA TYR A 558 14.78 3.50 17.22
C TYR A 558 15.31 2.27 17.96
N GLY A 559 16.62 2.28 18.26
CA GLY A 559 17.28 1.23 19.04
C GLY A 559 17.02 1.34 20.53
N ALA A 560 17.01 0.20 21.22
CA ALA A 560 16.88 0.17 22.68
C ALA A 560 18.05 0.84 23.41
N ASP A 561 19.19 1.00 22.76
CA ASP A 561 20.39 1.70 23.20
C ASP A 561 20.38 3.20 22.87
N GLY A 562 19.31 3.69 22.22
CA GLY A 562 19.18 5.07 21.77
C GLY A 562 19.89 5.40 20.46
N ALA A 563 20.55 4.42 19.82
CA ALA A 563 21.13 4.57 18.49
C ALA A 563 20.06 4.33 17.39
N ILE A 564 20.43 4.63 16.15
CA ILE A 564 19.59 4.34 14.98
C ILE A 564 19.95 2.95 14.47
N TRP A 565 19.01 2.01 14.64
CA TRP A 565 19.12 0.65 14.12
C TRP A 565 18.61 0.55 12.68
N GLY A 566 18.88 -0.60 12.04
CA GLY A 566 18.40 -0.94 10.71
C GLY A 566 19.28 -1.95 9.98
N GLY A 567 20.16 -2.66 10.69
CA GLY A 567 20.96 -3.75 10.13
C GLY A 567 21.08 -4.91 11.11
N GLU A 568 19.91 -5.38 11.60
CA GLU A 568 19.82 -6.26 12.75
C GLU A 568 19.52 -7.71 12.35
N VAL A 569 20.25 -8.64 12.95
CA VAL A 569 19.88 -10.06 12.98
C VAL A 569 19.49 -10.41 14.41
N MET A 570 18.28 -10.87 14.59
CA MET A 570 17.66 -11.08 15.91
C MET A 570 17.15 -12.51 16.07
N LEU A 571 17.19 -13.03 17.26
CA LEU A 571 16.46 -14.24 17.64
C LEU A 571 15.11 -13.79 18.21
N CYS A 572 14.02 -14.04 17.48
CA CYS A 572 12.71 -13.50 17.79
C CYS A 572 11.68 -14.60 18.05
N ASN A 573 10.76 -14.31 18.96
CA ASN A 573 9.42 -14.89 19.00
C ASN A 573 8.38 -13.73 18.98
N ARG A 574 7.09 -14.02 19.04
CA ARG A 574 6.05 -12.97 18.99
C ARG A 574 6.03 -12.07 20.24
N THR A 575 6.66 -12.44 21.35
CA THR A 575 6.63 -11.67 22.60
C THR A 575 7.90 -10.89 22.87
N ASP A 576 9.06 -11.41 22.42
CA ASP A 576 10.36 -10.88 22.77
C ASP A 576 11.40 -11.14 21.67
N TYR A 577 12.55 -10.49 21.79
CA TYR A 577 13.67 -10.59 20.87
C TYR A 577 15.02 -10.50 21.59
N GLU A 578 16.04 -11.12 21.02
CA GLU A 578 17.43 -10.97 21.39
C GLU A 578 18.22 -10.50 20.17
N ARG A 579 19.02 -9.43 20.30
CA ARG A 579 19.86 -8.91 19.24
C ARG A 579 21.10 -9.79 19.09
N PHE A 580 21.14 -10.62 18.06
CA PHE A 580 22.22 -11.59 17.82
C PHE A 580 23.40 -10.96 17.07
N ALA A 581 23.11 -10.26 15.94
CA ALA A 581 24.12 -9.56 15.17
C ALA A 581 23.61 -8.21 14.65
N ASN A 582 24.53 -7.29 14.40
CA ASN A 582 24.23 -6.00 13.77
C ASN A 582 25.45 -5.49 12.99
N PHE A 583 25.23 -4.58 12.03
CA PHE A 583 26.33 -3.86 11.42
C PHE A 583 27.08 -3.02 12.46
N SER A 584 28.43 -2.98 12.33
CA SER A 584 29.27 -2.08 13.09
C SER A 584 28.73 -0.65 12.96
N TYR A 585 28.64 0.04 14.08
CA TYR A 585 28.09 1.39 14.10
C TYR A 585 28.93 2.37 13.30
N LEU A 586 28.25 3.15 12.44
CA LEU A 586 28.80 4.30 11.74
C LEU A 586 28.28 5.60 12.35
N PRO A 587 29.08 6.67 12.40
CA PRO A 587 28.59 7.97 12.78
C PRO A 587 27.69 8.55 11.68
N LEU A 588 26.63 9.28 12.08
CA LEU A 588 25.68 9.93 11.18
C LEU A 588 25.79 11.46 11.32
N PRO A 589 26.78 12.11 10.68
CA PRO A 589 27.11 13.52 10.91
C PRO A 589 26.00 14.45 10.38
N GLY A 590 25.29 15.07 11.32
CA GLY A 590 24.12 15.91 11.06
C GLY A 590 22.77 15.21 11.15
N GLY A 591 22.71 13.93 11.57
CA GLY A 591 21.47 13.17 11.70
C GLY A 591 20.70 13.13 10.37
N ALA A 592 19.51 13.69 10.32
CA ALA A 592 18.68 13.76 9.10
C ALA A 592 19.38 14.41 7.89
N ALA A 593 20.37 15.30 8.12
CA ALA A 593 21.14 15.91 7.03
C ALA A 593 22.04 14.88 6.31
N ALA A 594 22.52 13.85 7.02
CA ALA A 594 23.29 12.78 6.39
C ALA A 594 22.40 11.83 5.58
N ILE A 595 21.14 11.64 5.97
CA ILE A 595 20.15 10.88 5.18
C ILE A 595 19.84 11.60 3.85
N LYS A 596 19.73 12.94 3.91
CA LYS A 596 19.49 13.80 2.74
C LYS A 596 20.73 14.06 1.88
N ASN A 597 21.91 13.69 2.36
CA ASN A 597 23.18 13.83 1.65
C ASN A 597 24.06 12.60 1.90
N PRO A 598 23.91 11.54 1.10
CA PRO A 598 24.66 10.28 1.21
C PRO A 598 26.18 10.43 1.16
N LEU A 599 26.72 11.50 0.58
CA LEU A 599 28.17 11.79 0.66
C LEU A 599 28.67 11.90 2.10
N ARG A 600 27.82 12.43 3.02
CA ARG A 600 28.17 12.46 4.45
C ARG A 600 28.26 11.06 5.05
N MET A 601 27.44 10.10 4.57
CA MET A 601 27.53 8.70 4.98
C MET A 601 28.76 8.00 4.40
N ALA A 602 29.08 8.25 3.13
CA ALA A 602 30.31 7.76 2.51
C ALA A 602 31.53 8.28 3.27
N TYR A 603 31.57 9.59 3.55
CA TYR A 603 32.65 10.21 4.33
C TYR A 603 32.77 9.61 5.74
N ALA A 604 31.65 9.44 6.43
CA ALA A 604 31.61 8.88 7.78
C ALA A 604 32.11 7.42 7.82
N ALA A 605 31.80 6.62 6.82
CA ALA A 605 32.28 5.25 6.69
C ALA A 605 33.80 5.23 6.42
N LEU A 606 34.30 6.10 5.51
CA LEU A 606 35.72 6.22 5.23
C LEU A 606 36.49 6.72 6.46
N TRP A 607 35.94 7.66 7.21
CA TRP A 607 36.49 8.15 8.46
C TRP A 607 36.55 7.02 9.52
N GLN A 608 35.45 6.29 9.72
CA GLN A 608 35.35 5.24 10.73
C GLN A 608 36.33 4.08 10.48
N TYR A 609 36.60 3.78 9.21
CA TYR A 609 37.46 2.68 8.78
C TYR A 609 38.91 3.09 8.46
N ASP A 610 39.26 4.34 8.74
CA ASP A 610 40.62 4.88 8.47
C ASP A 610 41.03 4.75 6.97
N LEU A 611 40.12 5.08 6.09
CA LEU A 611 40.25 4.97 4.62
C LEU A 611 40.29 6.33 3.89
N LEU A 612 40.26 7.45 4.60
CA LEU A 612 40.27 8.80 3.98
C LEU A 612 41.57 9.08 3.20
N ASP A 613 42.67 8.48 3.56
CA ASP A 613 43.97 8.61 2.86
C ASP A 613 44.07 7.76 1.59
N HIS A 614 43.05 6.92 1.30
CA HIS A 614 43.06 6.13 0.06
C HIS A 614 42.85 7.03 -1.15
N PRO A 615 43.64 6.89 -2.26
CA PRO A 615 43.57 7.80 -3.41
C PRO A 615 42.15 7.93 -4.00
N ALA A 616 41.38 6.85 -4.06
CA ALA A 616 40.00 6.86 -4.57
C ALA A 616 39.01 7.55 -3.61
N ALA A 617 39.33 7.74 -2.33
CA ALA A 617 38.51 8.46 -1.37
C ALA A 617 38.50 9.98 -1.62
N ALA A 618 39.52 10.52 -2.28
CA ALA A 618 39.67 11.96 -2.55
C ALA A 618 38.41 12.56 -3.20
N ARG A 619 37.72 11.79 -4.06
CA ARG A 619 36.48 12.22 -4.71
C ARG A 619 35.40 12.63 -3.70
N VAL A 620 35.19 11.83 -2.65
CA VAL A 620 34.18 12.11 -1.62
C VAL A 620 34.52 13.37 -0.84
N VAL A 621 35.81 13.55 -0.48
CA VAL A 621 36.29 14.72 0.23
C VAL A 621 36.15 15.99 -0.62
N GLU A 622 36.52 15.92 -1.91
CA GLU A 622 36.40 17.02 -2.86
C GLU A 622 34.92 17.40 -3.11
N SER A 623 34.03 16.41 -3.28
CA SER A 623 32.59 16.66 -3.47
C SER A 623 31.93 17.28 -2.24
N LEU A 624 32.37 16.95 -1.03
CA LEU A 624 31.87 17.58 0.20
C LEU A 624 32.45 18.99 0.41
N GLY A 625 33.68 19.24 -0.05
CA GLY A 625 34.37 20.52 0.13
C GLY A 625 34.47 20.91 1.62
N GLU A 626 34.10 22.14 1.98
CA GLU A 626 34.12 22.66 3.36
C GLU A 626 33.22 21.84 4.33
N ALA A 627 32.27 21.09 3.83
CA ALA A 627 31.41 20.24 4.65
C ALA A 627 32.16 19.02 5.22
N ALA A 628 33.28 18.60 4.63
CA ALA A 628 34.13 17.54 5.18
C ALA A 628 34.69 17.93 6.55
N ASP A 629 35.26 19.12 6.68
CA ASP A 629 35.78 19.65 7.96
C ASP A 629 34.67 19.80 9.02
N VAL A 630 33.43 20.02 8.59
CA VAL A 630 32.27 20.07 9.48
C VAL A 630 31.93 18.66 9.96
N CYS A 631 31.93 17.67 9.06
CA CYS A 631 31.72 16.27 9.41
C CYS A 631 32.74 15.77 10.41
N ASP A 632 34.06 16.04 10.20
CA ASP A 632 35.11 15.69 11.15
C ASP A 632 34.81 16.20 12.56
N ARG A 633 34.54 17.50 12.68
CA ARG A 633 34.26 18.13 13.99
C ARG A 633 32.99 17.57 14.64
N MET A 634 31.99 17.19 13.84
CA MET A 634 30.75 16.58 14.34
C MET A 634 31.03 15.18 14.87
N ILE A 635 31.79 14.38 14.13
CA ILE A 635 32.14 13.02 14.51
C ILE A 635 33.04 13.01 15.75
N GLU A 636 34.16 13.76 15.73
CA GLU A 636 35.11 13.83 16.85
C GLU A 636 34.47 14.30 18.17
N ARG A 637 33.50 15.20 18.10
CA ARG A 637 32.85 15.78 19.27
C ARG A 637 31.51 15.16 19.64
N GLY A 638 30.99 14.25 18.83
CA GLY A 638 29.67 13.66 19.01
C GLY A 638 28.51 14.68 18.95
N ILE A 639 28.69 15.82 18.22
CA ILE A 639 27.70 16.88 18.16
C ILE A 639 26.73 16.63 16.97
N ASN A 640 25.44 16.41 17.27
CA ASN A 640 24.41 16.09 16.27
C ASN A 640 24.87 14.96 15.33
N CYS A 641 25.49 13.93 15.92
CA CYS A 641 26.09 12.81 15.22
C CYS A 641 25.70 11.51 15.91
N PRO A 642 24.41 11.07 15.79
CA PRO A 642 24.01 9.79 16.33
C PRO A 642 24.75 8.65 15.63
N MET A 643 24.86 7.51 16.30
CA MET A 643 25.43 6.27 15.72
C MET A 643 24.35 5.48 15.02
N THR A 644 24.71 4.78 13.94
CA THR A 644 23.75 3.94 13.18
C THR A 644 24.36 2.60 12.78
N SER A 645 23.56 1.53 12.89
CA SER A 645 23.82 0.20 12.33
C SER A 645 23.00 -0.06 11.05
N SER A 646 22.37 0.97 10.47
CA SER A 646 21.44 0.82 9.36
C SER A 646 22.05 0.28 8.07
N ALA A 647 21.51 -0.82 7.57
CA ALA A 647 21.83 -1.40 6.27
C ALA A 647 21.45 -0.44 5.11
N GLY A 648 20.35 0.31 5.25
CA GLY A 648 19.95 1.33 4.28
C GLY A 648 20.99 2.46 4.17
N ARG A 649 21.51 2.94 5.30
CA ARG A 649 22.59 3.98 5.32
C ARG A 649 23.89 3.46 4.74
N LEU A 650 24.16 2.15 4.89
CA LEU A 650 25.32 1.52 4.27
C LEU A 650 25.19 1.53 2.74
N LEU A 651 24.03 1.17 2.20
CA LEU A 651 23.76 1.23 0.76
C LEU A 651 23.82 2.66 0.22
N ASP A 652 23.35 3.65 0.97
CA ASP A 652 23.47 5.06 0.60
C ASP A 652 24.93 5.49 0.52
N ALA A 653 25.78 5.07 1.48
CA ALA A 653 27.21 5.34 1.48
C ALA A 653 27.90 4.74 0.24
N VAL A 654 27.58 3.48 -0.10
CA VAL A 654 28.10 2.81 -1.30
C VAL A 654 27.66 3.53 -2.57
N SER A 655 26.39 3.90 -2.67
CA SER A 655 25.84 4.62 -3.82
C SER A 655 26.53 5.98 -4.05
N ALA A 656 26.75 6.73 -2.98
CA ALA A 656 27.45 8.01 -3.03
C ALA A 656 28.95 7.83 -3.35
N LEU A 657 29.61 6.83 -2.75
CA LEU A 657 31.02 6.52 -3.03
C LEU A 657 31.25 6.18 -4.50
N LEU A 658 30.31 5.45 -5.12
CA LEU A 658 30.35 5.11 -6.56
C LEU A 658 29.91 6.26 -7.47
N GLY A 659 29.42 7.38 -6.93
CA GLY A 659 28.94 8.52 -7.71
C GLY A 659 27.59 8.28 -8.40
N ILE A 660 26.81 7.30 -7.91
CA ILE A 660 25.51 6.98 -8.48
C ILE A 660 24.45 7.99 -8.01
N CYS A 661 24.41 8.28 -6.69
CA CYS A 661 23.49 9.25 -6.11
C CYS A 661 24.12 9.98 -4.92
N GLU A 662 24.36 11.27 -5.06
CA GLU A 662 24.95 12.12 -4.04
C GLU A 662 23.94 13.02 -3.34
N GLN A 663 22.84 13.36 -4.01
CA GLN A 663 21.78 14.25 -3.54
C GLN A 663 20.41 13.67 -3.87
N PRO A 664 19.90 12.73 -3.09
CA PRO A 664 18.59 12.14 -3.31
C PRO A 664 17.49 13.19 -3.12
N THR A 665 16.45 13.09 -3.93
CA THR A 665 15.28 13.95 -3.88
C THR A 665 14.08 13.30 -3.17
N TYR A 666 14.22 12.01 -2.85
CA TYR A 666 13.24 11.24 -2.08
C TYR A 666 13.94 10.12 -1.29
N GLU A 667 13.26 9.62 -0.29
CA GLU A 667 13.78 8.57 0.61
C GLU A 667 14.10 7.28 -0.16
N GLY A 668 15.27 6.70 0.08
CA GLY A 668 15.75 5.45 -0.52
C GLY A 668 16.23 5.57 -1.97
N GLU A 669 16.23 6.77 -2.58
CA GLU A 669 16.66 6.95 -3.97
C GLU A 669 18.06 6.43 -4.24
N ALA A 670 19.00 6.67 -3.33
CA ALA A 670 20.39 6.24 -3.48
C ALA A 670 20.50 4.71 -3.56
N ALA A 671 19.78 3.98 -2.69
CA ALA A 671 19.75 2.52 -2.70
C ALA A 671 19.01 1.97 -3.93
N ILE A 672 17.92 2.62 -4.38
CA ILE A 672 17.15 2.23 -5.57
C ILE A 672 17.99 2.38 -6.86
N LEU A 673 18.73 3.48 -6.96
CA LEU A 673 19.61 3.72 -8.13
C LEU A 673 20.85 2.79 -8.11
N LEU A 674 21.35 2.43 -6.92
CA LEU A 674 22.42 1.44 -6.77
C LEU A 674 21.94 0.05 -7.23
N GLU A 675 20.70 -0.35 -6.87
CA GLU A 675 20.07 -1.58 -7.37
C GLU A 675 19.90 -1.54 -8.90
N ALA A 676 19.38 -0.44 -9.42
CA ALA A 676 19.14 -0.30 -10.85
C ALA A 676 20.46 -0.31 -11.69
N ALA A 677 21.57 0.11 -11.11
CA ALA A 677 22.87 0.09 -11.74
C ALA A 677 23.55 -1.30 -11.72
N ALA A 678 23.13 -2.21 -10.82
CA ALA A 678 23.80 -3.48 -10.63
C ALA A 678 23.59 -4.45 -11.80
N GLU A 679 24.67 -4.86 -12.45
CA GLU A 679 24.68 -5.95 -13.44
C GLU A 679 24.98 -7.29 -12.75
N PRO A 680 24.36 -8.41 -13.18
CA PRO A 680 24.60 -9.70 -12.57
C PRO A 680 26.08 -10.09 -12.49
N SER A 681 26.58 -10.39 -11.30
CA SER A 681 27.94 -10.86 -11.05
C SER A 681 27.89 -11.97 -10.02
N SER A 682 28.81 -12.94 -10.12
CA SER A 682 29.02 -13.96 -9.10
C SER A 682 30.05 -13.52 -8.04
N GLU A 683 30.73 -12.39 -8.25
CA GLU A 683 31.70 -11.85 -7.31
C GLU A 683 31.01 -11.11 -6.15
N SER A 684 31.68 -11.07 -5.01
CA SER A 684 31.18 -10.41 -3.80
C SER A 684 32.34 -9.72 -3.09
N TYR A 685 32.08 -8.57 -2.49
CA TYR A 685 32.93 -8.04 -1.44
C TYR A 685 32.71 -8.80 -0.13
N GLU A 686 33.63 -8.63 0.83
CA GLU A 686 33.51 -9.21 2.15
C GLU A 686 32.90 -8.23 3.14
N ILE A 687 31.95 -8.72 3.94
CA ILE A 687 31.52 -8.11 5.20
C ILE A 687 31.95 -9.12 6.27
N ALA A 688 32.88 -8.71 7.11
CA ALA A 688 33.46 -9.65 8.08
C ALA A 688 32.55 -9.86 9.29
N LEU A 689 32.38 -11.10 9.73
CA LEU A 689 31.69 -11.42 10.98
C LEU A 689 32.73 -11.45 12.13
N VAL A 690 32.65 -10.44 12.97
CA VAL A 690 33.58 -10.27 14.10
C VAL A 690 32.87 -10.58 15.42
N LYS A 691 33.43 -11.42 16.24
CA LYS A 691 32.89 -11.70 17.57
C LYS A 691 32.98 -10.41 18.42
N ASN A 692 31.85 -9.94 18.91
CA ASN A 692 31.84 -8.79 19.80
C ASN A 692 32.47 -9.13 21.13
N THR A 693 33.68 -8.65 21.36
CA THR A 693 34.35 -8.75 22.66
C THR A 693 34.06 -7.45 23.41
N ALA A 694 33.13 -7.54 24.35
CA ALA A 694 32.78 -6.40 25.20
C ALA A 694 34.05 -5.77 25.80
N THR A 695 34.41 -4.57 25.37
CA THR A 695 35.40 -3.75 26.03
C THR A 695 34.68 -2.96 27.14
N GLU A 696 35.41 -2.53 28.18
CA GLU A 696 34.89 -1.76 29.33
C GLU A 696 34.22 -0.42 28.94
N GLN A 697 34.12 -0.12 27.62
CA GLN A 697 33.46 1.06 27.04
C GLN A 697 32.12 0.72 26.36
N SER A 698 31.71 -0.57 26.30
CA SER A 698 30.36 -0.89 25.76
C SER A 698 29.33 -0.39 26.76
N THR A 699 28.45 0.49 26.31
CA THR A 699 27.24 0.87 27.06
C THR A 699 26.45 -0.39 27.41
N ALA A 700 25.80 -0.43 28.57
CA ALA A 700 25.14 -1.59 29.18
C ALA A 700 24.06 -2.29 28.33
N HIS A 701 23.91 -1.93 27.06
CA HIS A 701 22.87 -2.38 26.15
C HIS A 701 23.39 -2.95 24.81
N ASP A 702 24.68 -2.94 24.54
CA ASP A 702 25.22 -3.62 23.35
C ASP A 702 25.41 -5.09 23.61
N THR A 703 24.34 -5.86 23.47
CA THR A 703 24.27 -7.30 23.78
C THR A 703 24.49 -8.18 22.55
N SER A 704 24.72 -7.62 21.36
CA SER A 704 24.93 -8.42 20.16
C SER A 704 26.21 -9.29 20.28
N VAL A 705 26.07 -10.54 19.86
CA VAL A 705 27.15 -11.52 19.90
C VAL A 705 28.14 -11.35 18.75
N VAL A 706 27.64 -10.85 17.60
CA VAL A 706 28.41 -10.74 16.36
C VAL A 706 28.23 -9.32 15.77
N LEU A 707 29.31 -8.75 15.28
CA LEU A 707 29.32 -7.52 14.49
C LEU A 707 29.56 -7.88 13.02
N LEU A 708 28.80 -7.26 12.15
CA LEU A 708 28.94 -7.25 10.70
C LEU A 708 29.83 -6.06 10.34
N ASP A 709 31.11 -6.30 10.16
CA ASP A 709 32.07 -5.24 9.86
C ASP A 709 32.22 -5.06 8.35
N ALA A 710 31.82 -3.87 7.86
CA ALA A 710 31.88 -3.51 6.46
C ALA A 710 33.22 -2.88 6.02
N GLU A 711 34.21 -2.79 6.90
CA GLU A 711 35.57 -2.25 6.54
C GLU A 711 36.13 -2.95 5.29
N PRO A 712 36.17 -4.30 5.21
CA PRO A 712 36.76 -4.98 4.04
C PRO A 712 36.00 -4.64 2.73
N LEU A 713 34.67 -4.47 2.80
CA LEU A 713 33.85 -4.04 1.65
C LEU A 713 34.30 -2.66 1.14
N PHE A 714 34.41 -1.66 2.03
CA PHE A 714 34.80 -0.29 1.64
C PHE A 714 36.24 -0.22 1.10
N ARG A 715 37.18 -0.97 1.68
CA ARG A 715 38.55 -1.07 1.21
C ARG A 715 38.63 -1.66 -0.20
N ALA A 716 37.96 -2.81 -0.41
CA ALA A 716 37.95 -3.48 -1.69
C ALA A 716 37.22 -2.68 -2.76
N LEU A 717 36.18 -1.91 -2.37
CA LEU A 717 35.47 -1.01 -3.25
C LEU A 717 36.38 0.13 -3.74
N LEU A 718 37.18 0.72 -2.85
CA LEU A 718 38.14 1.76 -3.22
C LEU A 718 39.26 1.21 -4.11
N ASP A 719 39.73 -0.01 -3.84
CA ASP A 719 40.75 -0.69 -4.68
C ASP A 719 40.19 -0.93 -6.09
N ASP A 720 38.95 -1.41 -6.21
CA ASP A 720 38.29 -1.61 -7.51
C ASP A 720 38.03 -0.28 -8.26
N MET A 721 37.69 0.80 -7.53
CA MET A 721 37.58 2.13 -8.11
C MET A 721 38.95 2.61 -8.68
N GLN A 722 40.03 2.38 -7.96
CA GLN A 722 41.38 2.71 -8.41
C GLN A 722 41.81 1.85 -9.62
N ALA A 723 41.29 0.64 -9.74
CA ALA A 723 41.54 -0.31 -10.84
C ALA A 723 40.57 -0.09 -12.03
N ASP A 724 39.74 0.97 -12.04
CA ASP A 724 38.75 1.27 -13.07
C ASP A 724 37.75 0.12 -13.33
N VAL A 725 37.39 -0.67 -12.31
CA VAL A 725 36.33 -1.69 -12.43
C VAL A 725 34.99 -0.98 -12.72
N PRO A 726 34.18 -1.52 -13.64
CA PRO A 726 32.89 -0.89 -13.96
C PRO A 726 31.97 -0.74 -12.74
N VAL A 727 31.35 0.44 -12.59
CA VAL A 727 30.44 0.77 -11.48
C VAL A 727 29.29 -0.25 -11.37
N THR A 728 28.82 -0.79 -12.51
CA THR A 728 27.75 -1.79 -12.53
C THR A 728 28.14 -3.10 -11.86
N ILE A 729 29.39 -3.51 -12.03
CA ILE A 729 29.97 -4.71 -11.37
C ILE A 729 30.21 -4.45 -9.88
N MET A 730 30.76 -3.26 -9.52
CA MET A 730 30.96 -2.88 -8.12
C MET A 730 29.63 -2.81 -7.36
N ALA A 731 28.58 -2.26 -7.99
CA ALA A 731 27.24 -2.25 -7.40
C ALA A 731 26.71 -3.69 -7.12
N ALA A 732 26.88 -4.61 -8.07
CA ALA A 732 26.48 -6.01 -7.89
C ALA A 732 27.29 -6.71 -6.79
N LYS A 733 28.61 -6.48 -6.74
CA LYS A 733 29.48 -7.04 -5.67
C LYS A 733 29.07 -6.56 -4.28
N ALA A 734 28.63 -5.29 -4.16
CA ALA A 734 28.14 -4.74 -2.89
C ALA A 734 26.79 -5.39 -2.48
N HIS A 735 25.87 -5.61 -3.40
CA HIS A 735 24.63 -6.33 -3.11
C HIS A 735 24.90 -7.79 -2.71
N ASN A 736 25.81 -8.47 -3.41
CA ASN A 736 26.22 -9.83 -3.07
C ASN A 736 26.86 -9.91 -1.67
N ALA A 737 27.60 -8.88 -1.26
CA ALA A 737 28.18 -8.81 0.10
C ALA A 737 27.08 -8.74 1.17
N MET A 738 26.01 -7.97 0.95
CA MET A 738 24.86 -7.93 1.84
C MET A 738 24.17 -9.30 1.95
N ILE A 739 23.96 -9.98 0.81
CA ILE A 739 23.38 -11.33 0.77
C ILE A 739 24.27 -12.32 1.52
N ALA A 740 25.58 -12.29 1.31
CA ALA A 740 26.54 -13.16 1.99
C ALA A 740 26.54 -12.93 3.51
N ALA A 741 26.49 -11.68 3.95
CA ALA A 741 26.40 -11.32 5.37
C ALA A 741 25.13 -11.86 6.04
N ILE A 742 23.96 -11.77 5.36
CA ILE A 742 22.71 -12.36 5.83
C ILE A 742 22.87 -13.87 6.03
N VAL A 743 23.33 -14.59 5.00
CA VAL A 743 23.48 -16.06 5.05
C VAL A 743 24.45 -16.50 6.13
N GLN A 744 25.63 -15.87 6.21
CA GLN A 744 26.64 -16.21 7.20
C GLN A 744 26.17 -15.97 8.63
N SER A 745 25.47 -14.83 8.87
CA SER A 745 24.89 -14.54 10.19
C SER A 745 23.85 -15.59 10.59
N CYS A 746 22.98 -15.99 9.65
CA CYS A 746 21.99 -17.03 9.90
C CYS A 746 22.64 -18.40 10.17
N LEU A 747 23.72 -18.76 9.46
CA LEU A 747 24.46 -20.00 9.70
C LEU A 747 25.10 -20.02 11.10
N VAL A 748 25.68 -18.91 11.54
CA VAL A 748 26.27 -18.81 12.90
C VAL A 748 25.18 -18.89 13.96
N ALA A 749 24.01 -18.22 13.75
CA ALA A 749 22.88 -18.29 14.65
C ALA A 749 22.26 -19.70 14.70
N ASN A 750 22.09 -20.37 13.55
CA ASN A 750 21.62 -21.75 13.49
C ASN A 750 22.54 -22.72 14.19
N ALA A 751 23.86 -22.60 14.00
CA ALA A 751 24.86 -23.45 14.69
C ALA A 751 24.80 -23.28 16.21
N ALA A 752 24.46 -22.09 16.71
CA ALA A 752 24.39 -21.81 18.15
C ALA A 752 23.04 -22.21 18.79
N TYR A 753 21.94 -22.02 18.08
CA TYR A 753 20.58 -22.10 18.64
C TYR A 753 19.69 -23.15 17.97
N GLY A 754 20.09 -23.73 16.86
CA GLY A 754 19.32 -24.75 16.12
C GLY A 754 18.08 -24.22 15.39
N ILE A 755 17.99 -22.90 15.16
CA ILE A 755 16.84 -22.27 14.50
C ILE A 755 17.07 -22.31 12.99
N SER A 756 16.13 -22.91 12.24
CA SER A 756 16.20 -23.07 10.78
C SER A 756 15.21 -22.22 9.99
N ILE A 757 14.36 -21.45 10.66
CA ILE A 757 13.41 -20.51 10.01
C ILE A 757 14.02 -19.11 10.05
N VAL A 758 14.07 -18.46 8.88
CA VAL A 758 14.57 -17.09 8.73
C VAL A 758 13.41 -16.20 8.25
N ALA A 759 13.10 -15.15 9.01
CA ALA A 759 12.13 -14.13 8.64
C ALA A 759 12.86 -12.88 8.11
N LEU A 760 12.53 -12.43 6.88
CA LEU A 760 13.13 -11.26 6.25
C LEU A 760 12.14 -10.10 6.28
N ALA A 761 12.52 -8.96 6.89
CA ALA A 761 11.70 -7.75 6.99
C ALA A 761 12.55 -6.47 7.05
N GLY A 762 11.92 -5.31 6.93
CA GLY A 762 12.55 -3.99 6.85
C GLY A 762 12.62 -3.45 5.41
N GLY A 763 12.78 -2.13 5.28
CA GLY A 763 12.70 -1.43 4.00
C GLY A 763 13.76 -1.83 2.98
N VAL A 764 14.92 -2.39 3.42
CA VAL A 764 15.98 -2.89 2.51
C VAL A 764 15.48 -4.08 1.69
N PHE A 765 14.54 -4.89 2.20
CA PHE A 765 13.94 -5.98 1.42
C PHE A 765 12.93 -5.50 0.36
N MET A 766 12.78 -4.19 0.20
CA MET A 766 12.24 -3.61 -1.02
C MET A 766 13.22 -3.67 -2.20
N ASN A 767 14.52 -3.89 -1.96
CA ASN A 767 15.52 -4.14 -2.98
C ASN A 767 15.35 -5.57 -3.51
N ARG A 768 14.97 -5.71 -4.79
CA ARG A 768 14.71 -7.01 -5.44
C ARG A 768 15.97 -7.89 -5.50
N PHE A 769 17.13 -7.26 -5.82
CA PHE A 769 18.39 -7.98 -5.95
C PHE A 769 18.76 -8.67 -4.62
N ILE A 770 18.69 -7.91 -3.52
CA ILE A 770 18.98 -8.46 -2.18
C ILE A 770 17.93 -9.51 -1.81
N THR A 771 16.65 -9.23 -2.00
CA THR A 771 15.56 -10.11 -1.58
C THR A 771 15.59 -11.46 -2.31
N GLU A 772 15.59 -11.44 -3.65
CA GLU A 772 15.65 -12.67 -4.46
C GLU A 772 16.95 -13.47 -4.20
N GLY A 773 18.09 -12.76 -4.08
CA GLY A 773 19.37 -13.36 -3.79
C GLY A 773 19.46 -13.98 -2.40
N ALA A 774 18.95 -13.27 -1.37
CA ALA A 774 18.94 -13.77 0.01
C ALA A 774 18.06 -15.03 0.15
N ILE A 775 16.85 -15.01 -0.45
CA ILE A 775 15.97 -16.19 -0.45
C ILE A 775 16.67 -17.40 -1.06
N ALA A 776 17.20 -17.24 -2.28
CA ALA A 776 17.87 -18.35 -2.98
C ALA A 776 19.09 -18.88 -2.21
N ALA A 777 19.89 -18.00 -1.62
CA ALA A 777 21.08 -18.39 -0.90
C ALA A 777 20.76 -19.03 0.48
N LEU A 778 19.76 -18.53 1.21
CA LEU A 778 19.29 -19.10 2.47
C LEU A 778 18.67 -20.49 2.27
N GLU A 779 17.79 -20.65 1.26
CA GLU A 779 17.24 -21.98 0.92
C GLU A 779 18.34 -22.95 0.47
N GLY A 780 19.32 -22.48 -0.31
CA GLY A 780 20.49 -23.26 -0.70
C GLY A 780 21.35 -23.69 0.51
N ALA A 781 21.30 -22.92 1.60
CA ALA A 781 21.96 -23.27 2.88
C ALA A 781 21.07 -24.12 3.81
N GLY A 782 19.86 -24.47 3.41
CA GLY A 782 18.94 -25.36 4.14
C GLY A 782 17.98 -24.66 5.09
N PHE A 783 17.81 -23.33 4.99
CA PHE A 783 16.83 -22.59 5.77
C PHE A 783 15.44 -22.57 5.10
N THR A 784 14.40 -22.44 5.93
CA THR A 784 13.06 -22.05 5.50
C THR A 784 12.95 -20.54 5.60
N VAL A 785 12.60 -19.87 4.48
CA VAL A 785 12.51 -18.41 4.45
C VAL A 785 11.04 -17.98 4.55
N ALA A 786 10.74 -17.10 5.50
CA ALA A 786 9.43 -16.48 5.68
C ALA A 786 9.47 -15.01 5.23
N LEU A 787 8.45 -14.62 4.44
CA LEU A 787 8.24 -13.26 3.94
C LEU A 787 6.84 -12.77 4.30
N GLY A 788 6.64 -11.45 4.30
CA GLY A 788 5.29 -10.86 4.32
C GLY A 788 4.49 -11.28 3.10
N LYS A 789 3.19 -11.55 3.28
CA LYS A 789 2.27 -12.02 2.23
C LYS A 789 1.32 -10.93 1.73
N GLU A 790 0.60 -10.29 2.66
CA GLU A 790 -0.39 -9.26 2.38
C GLU A 790 0.11 -7.86 2.77
N LEU A 791 1.16 -7.79 3.59
CA LEU A 791 1.74 -6.56 4.09
C LEU A 791 3.13 -6.32 3.48
N PRO A 792 3.53 -5.04 3.33
CA PRO A 792 4.85 -4.73 2.78
C PRO A 792 5.97 -5.07 3.77
N PRO A 793 7.20 -5.36 3.31
CA PRO A 793 8.33 -5.58 4.21
C PRO A 793 8.79 -4.29 4.93
N ASN A 794 8.38 -3.10 4.43
CA ASN A 794 8.71 -1.79 5.00
C ASN A 794 7.77 -1.42 6.17
N ASP A 795 7.88 -0.18 6.65
CA ASP A 795 7.13 0.37 7.80
C ASP A 795 5.61 0.21 7.71
N GLY A 796 5.04 0.03 6.51
CA GLY A 796 3.61 -0.22 6.35
C GLY A 796 3.07 -1.48 7.05
N ALA A 797 3.95 -2.38 7.53
CA ALA A 797 3.57 -3.57 8.31
C ALA A 797 3.75 -3.38 9.83
N ILE A 798 4.40 -2.32 10.28
CA ILE A 798 4.76 -2.11 11.69
C ILE A 798 3.53 -2.14 12.60
N SER A 799 2.44 -1.50 12.22
CA SER A 799 1.23 -1.49 13.05
C SER A 799 0.65 -2.89 13.28
N TYR A 800 0.70 -3.75 12.27
CA TYR A 800 0.29 -5.15 12.40
C TYR A 800 1.23 -5.95 13.31
N GLY A 801 2.55 -5.75 13.16
CA GLY A 801 3.54 -6.34 14.05
C GLY A 801 3.41 -5.87 15.49
N GLN A 802 3.15 -4.57 15.72
CA GLN A 802 2.86 -4.03 17.04
C GLN A 802 1.63 -4.69 17.66
N ALA A 803 0.56 -4.87 16.87
CA ALA A 803 -0.66 -5.56 17.34
C ALA A 803 -0.37 -7.02 17.67
N ALA A 804 0.42 -7.72 16.86
CA ALA A 804 0.82 -9.11 17.08
C ALA A 804 1.62 -9.28 18.40
N VAL A 805 2.61 -8.39 18.63
CA VAL A 805 3.41 -8.41 19.87
C VAL A 805 2.52 -8.10 21.10
N ALA A 806 1.66 -7.08 21.00
CA ALA A 806 0.78 -6.70 22.10
C ALA A 806 -0.19 -7.83 22.47
N ALA A 807 -0.80 -8.48 21.48
CA ALA A 807 -1.69 -9.61 21.69
C ALA A 807 -0.96 -10.82 22.31
N ALA A 808 0.25 -11.14 21.83
CA ALA A 808 1.05 -12.23 22.36
C ALA A 808 1.46 -11.99 23.83
N ARG A 809 1.87 -10.75 24.16
CA ARG A 809 2.22 -10.38 25.55
C ARG A 809 1.03 -10.38 26.47
N ALA A 810 -0.14 -9.95 26.01
CA ALA A 810 -1.39 -10.01 26.81
C ALA A 810 -1.75 -11.46 27.15
N ASN A 811 -1.67 -12.39 26.19
CA ASN A 811 -1.94 -13.81 26.41
C ASN A 811 -0.94 -14.45 27.38
N GLN A 812 0.33 -14.08 27.35
CA GLN A 812 1.34 -14.57 28.28
C GLN A 812 1.10 -14.09 29.71
N GLN A 813 0.55 -12.90 29.90
CA GLN A 813 0.19 -12.37 31.23
C GLN A 813 -1.08 -13.02 31.81
N ALA A 814 -1.98 -13.53 30.97
CA ALA A 814 -3.23 -14.19 31.38
C ALA A 814 -3.03 -15.69 31.67
N SER A 815 -1.99 -16.34 31.13
CA SER A 815 -1.62 -17.75 31.40
C SER A 815 -0.73 -17.85 32.64
#